data_cd12bb2724bbd0e6a041c24d865f4753
#
_entry.id   cd12bb2724bbd0e6a041c24d865f4753
#
_cell.length_a   1.000
_cell.length_b   1.000
_cell.length_c   1.000
_cell.angle_alpha   90.00
_cell.angle_beta   90.00
_cell.angle_gamma   90.00
#
_symmetry.space_group_name_H-M   'P 1'
#
loop_
_entity.id
_entity.type
_entity.pdbx_description
1 polymer ?
#
loop_
_entity_poly.entity_id
_entity_poly.type
_entity_poly.pdbx_seq_one_letter_code
_entity_poly.pdbx_strand_id
1 'polypeptide(L)'
;MSEEKANNLGEYGAGNIQVLEGLEAVRKRPAMYIGDIGVKGLHHLIWEVVDNSIDEALAGHCDTIKVTINEDNSVTVEDNGRGIPTDMHAKEKKSALEVVLTVLHAGGKFDKDTYKVSGGLHGVGVSCVNALSEDLKATVYRNGVITEQEFKIGVPQYPAKQVGTTDRRGTTIHFKPDASIFAITEYKYETIANRLREMSFLNAGIRIFLTDLRETEDDGSVKSDEFYSEGGLVEFVQYLDVSREKIIDTPISIDTEKNGVPVQVAMNYNSSYTENVVSYVNTINTYEGGSHVSGFRRALTRTLKSYADKSGMLDKLKMEVSGDDFREGLTAVISVKVAEPQFEGQTKTKLGNSDVVGAVDSAVSEALQIWLEEHPKEAKIIVGKVILAAQARHAARKAREMVQRKNVLGGGGLPGKLADCANSDPTVCELYLVEGDSAGGSAKQGRDRDFQAILPLKGKILNVEKAHEHKIYDNEEIKNILTALGVKIGTVNDDKELDLSSLRYHKIIIMTDADIDGSHIRTLILTLFFRYMRTLIEYGYVYIALPPLYLLKRGKDERYCWTEEERKVLTAEMAKDGKEDSVAIQRYKGLGEMNPEQLWTTTMDPNVRTIKQVNIESAAEADHLFSVLMGDEVAPRREFIEKNAKYAKIDT
;
A
#
# COMPACT_ATOMS: atom_id res chain seq x y z
N MET A 1 -11.56 53.95 31.94
CA MET A 1 -10.49 52.92 32.12
C MET A 1 -10.93 51.66 31.41
N SER A 2 -10.79 51.67 30.12
CA SER A 2 -11.10 50.53 29.22
C SER A 2 -10.46 50.81 27.88
N GLU A 3 -9.13 50.60 27.78
CA GLU A 3 -8.37 50.61 26.54
C GLU A 3 -6.96 50.15 26.90
N GLU A 4 -6.74 48.81 26.94
CA GLU A 4 -5.42 48.21 26.92
C GLU A 4 -5.55 46.68 26.98
N LYS A 5 -6.17 46.08 25.96
CA LYS A 5 -6.08 44.65 25.66
C LYS A 5 -6.27 44.40 24.17
N ALA A 6 -5.44 45.03 23.35
CA ALA A 6 -5.29 44.67 21.95
C ALA A 6 -3.83 44.86 21.56
N ASN A 7 -3.26 43.84 20.90
CA ASN A 7 -1.92 43.74 20.31
C ASN A 7 -0.79 43.28 21.25
N ASN A 8 -0.75 41.97 21.48
CA ASN A 8 0.51 41.23 21.50
C ASN A 8 0.43 40.05 20.52
N LEU A 9 0.35 40.33 19.25
CA LEU A 9 0.88 39.48 18.22
C LEU A 9 2.39 39.56 18.40
N GLY A 10 3.00 38.53 19.04
CA GLY A 10 4.40 38.51 19.39
C GLY A 10 5.26 38.80 18.15
N GLU A 11 6.10 39.82 18.22
CA GLU A 11 7.12 40.08 17.21
C GLU A 11 7.93 38.80 16.97
N TYR A 12 7.98 38.34 15.72
CA TYR A 12 8.81 37.22 15.33
C TYR A 12 10.29 37.62 15.45
N GLY A 13 10.92 37.25 16.55
CA GLY A 13 12.30 37.55 16.87
C GLY A 13 13.14 36.29 17.11
N ALA A 14 14.43 36.46 17.32
CA ALA A 14 15.36 35.35 17.57
C ALA A 14 14.94 34.44 18.75
N GLY A 15 14.24 34.99 19.74
CA GLY A 15 13.70 34.22 20.88
C GLY A 15 12.57 33.27 20.52
N ASN A 16 11.95 33.41 19.35
CA ASN A 16 10.89 32.51 18.85
C ASN A 16 11.46 31.33 18.06
N ILE A 17 12.78 31.32 17.77
CA ILE A 17 13.46 30.21 17.08
C ILE A 17 13.81 29.17 18.12
N GLN A 18 13.12 28.03 18.09
CA GLN A 18 13.44 26.87 18.93
C GLN A 18 14.37 25.92 18.16
N VAL A 19 15.51 25.62 18.76
CA VAL A 19 16.39 24.56 18.28
C VAL A 19 16.02 23.29 19.03
N LEU A 20 15.60 22.25 18.29
CA LEU A 20 15.29 20.94 18.84
C LEU A 20 16.50 20.04 18.64
N GLU A 21 17.00 19.44 19.71
CA GLU A 21 18.16 18.54 19.65
C GLU A 21 17.75 17.07 19.86
N GLY A 22 18.44 16.17 19.15
CA GLY A 22 18.32 14.74 19.33
C GLY A 22 16.90 14.18 19.18
N LEU A 23 16.50 13.29 20.08
CA LEU A 23 15.22 12.56 20.02
C LEU A 23 13.99 13.43 20.30
N GLU A 24 14.15 14.61 20.90
CA GLU A 24 13.05 15.56 21.11
C GLU A 24 12.48 16.06 19.77
N ALA A 25 13.34 16.27 18.77
CA ALA A 25 12.94 16.65 17.42
C ALA A 25 12.01 15.58 16.78
N VAL A 26 12.33 14.30 16.97
CA VAL A 26 11.52 13.17 16.49
C VAL A 26 10.14 13.18 17.14
N ARG A 27 10.06 13.32 18.44
CA ARG A 27 8.80 13.34 19.19
C ARG A 27 7.90 14.52 18.82
N LYS A 28 8.49 15.68 18.56
CA LYS A 28 7.74 16.90 18.20
C LYS A 28 7.23 16.87 16.75
N ARG A 29 7.91 16.18 15.86
CA ARG A 29 7.56 16.04 14.43
C ARG A 29 7.70 14.60 13.93
N PRO A 30 6.97 13.63 14.52
CA PRO A 30 7.16 12.21 14.20
C PRO A 30 6.91 11.91 12.72
N ALA A 31 5.92 12.55 12.09
CA ALA A 31 5.60 12.34 10.68
C ALA A 31 6.76 12.69 9.72
N MET A 32 7.71 13.55 10.10
CA MET A 32 8.91 13.81 9.31
C MET A 32 9.85 12.60 9.21
N TYR A 33 9.82 11.70 10.21
CA TYR A 33 10.72 10.56 10.31
C TYR A 33 10.07 9.24 9.91
N ILE A 34 8.78 9.05 10.25
CA ILE A 34 8.04 7.81 9.99
C ILE A 34 6.89 7.98 8.99
N GLY A 35 6.75 9.18 8.38
CA GLY A 35 5.78 9.50 7.33
C GLY A 35 4.36 9.79 7.83
N ASP A 36 3.90 9.11 8.88
CA ASP A 36 2.54 9.21 9.43
C ASP A 36 2.54 8.86 10.92
N ILE A 37 1.50 9.27 11.65
CA ILE A 37 1.26 8.91 13.07
C ILE A 37 0.04 8.00 13.26
N GLY A 38 -0.59 7.59 12.16
CA GLY A 38 -1.69 6.61 12.14
C GLY A 38 -1.18 5.17 12.06
N VAL A 39 -2.03 4.29 11.56
CA VAL A 39 -1.73 2.84 11.44
C VAL A 39 -0.46 2.59 10.63
N LYS A 40 -0.23 3.34 9.54
CA LYS A 40 0.95 3.18 8.68
C LYS A 40 2.24 3.53 9.42
N GLY A 41 2.27 4.66 10.13
CA GLY A 41 3.43 5.06 10.93
C GLY A 41 3.69 4.13 12.12
N LEU A 42 2.63 3.58 12.72
CA LEU A 42 2.75 2.57 13.77
C LEU A 42 3.51 1.32 13.27
N HIS A 43 3.09 0.77 12.12
CA HIS A 43 3.77 -0.40 11.53
C HIS A 43 5.19 -0.07 11.08
N HIS A 44 5.47 1.19 10.71
CA HIS A 44 6.80 1.62 10.31
C HIS A 44 7.86 1.41 11.41
N LEU A 45 7.47 1.48 12.69
CA LEU A 45 8.37 1.16 13.81
C LEU A 45 8.90 -0.27 13.72
N ILE A 46 8.06 -1.24 13.33
CA ILE A 46 8.48 -2.64 13.12
C ILE A 46 9.47 -2.71 11.96
N TRP A 47 9.16 -2.02 10.85
CA TRP A 47 10.00 -2.06 9.65
C TRP A 47 11.41 -1.55 9.95
N GLU A 48 11.55 -0.48 10.70
CA GLU A 48 12.88 0.07 11.05
C GLU A 48 13.73 -0.90 11.88
N VAL A 49 13.11 -1.75 12.70
CA VAL A 49 13.83 -2.77 13.47
C VAL A 49 14.13 -4.00 12.60
N VAL A 50 13.14 -4.49 11.85
CA VAL A 50 13.30 -5.66 10.96
C VAL A 50 14.31 -5.37 9.85
N ASP A 51 14.28 -4.18 9.24
CA ASP A 51 15.24 -3.77 8.20
C ASP A 51 16.69 -3.80 8.72
N ASN A 52 16.92 -3.56 10.02
CA ASN A 52 18.26 -3.71 10.61
C ASN A 52 18.71 -5.19 10.65
N SER A 53 17.78 -6.09 10.95
CA SER A 53 18.04 -7.54 10.91
C SER A 53 18.26 -8.04 9.48
N ILE A 54 17.50 -7.50 8.50
CA ILE A 54 17.71 -7.76 7.06
C ILE A 54 19.06 -7.22 6.59
N ASP A 55 19.51 -6.05 7.07
CA ASP A 55 20.84 -5.54 6.72
C ASP A 55 21.97 -6.44 7.24
N GLU A 56 21.81 -7.06 8.42
CA GLU A 56 22.72 -8.11 8.90
C GLU A 56 22.70 -9.35 8.01
N ALA A 57 21.53 -9.70 7.47
CA ALA A 57 21.40 -10.82 6.54
C ALA A 57 22.03 -10.50 5.17
N LEU A 58 21.84 -9.30 4.63
CA LEU A 58 22.50 -8.84 3.41
C LEU A 58 24.04 -8.80 3.55
N ALA A 59 24.53 -8.55 4.77
CA ALA A 59 25.95 -8.64 5.11
C ALA A 59 26.43 -10.09 5.33
N GLY A 60 25.55 -11.10 5.22
CA GLY A 60 25.88 -12.54 5.35
C GLY A 60 26.01 -13.02 6.80
N HIS A 61 25.43 -12.31 7.76
CA HIS A 61 25.61 -12.61 9.19
C HIS A 61 24.33 -13.06 9.90
N CYS A 62 23.16 -12.94 9.27
CA CYS A 62 21.86 -13.33 9.83
C CYS A 62 21.13 -14.25 8.85
N ASP A 63 20.48 -15.30 9.34
CA ASP A 63 19.64 -16.22 8.57
C ASP A 63 18.27 -16.45 9.21
N THR A 64 18.06 -15.95 10.43
CA THR A 64 16.83 -16.17 11.18
C THR A 64 16.39 -14.88 11.90
N ILE A 65 15.15 -14.48 11.65
CA ILE A 65 14.51 -13.32 12.25
C ILE A 65 13.18 -13.75 12.87
N LYS A 66 12.89 -13.30 14.10
CA LYS A 66 11.62 -13.57 14.76
C LYS A 66 10.96 -12.27 15.16
N VAL A 67 9.69 -12.13 14.79
CA VAL A 67 8.85 -10.98 15.14
C VAL A 67 7.70 -11.50 15.99
N THR A 68 7.53 -10.96 17.19
CA THR A 68 6.47 -11.34 18.11
C THR A 68 5.64 -10.12 18.48
N ILE A 69 4.34 -10.19 18.27
CA ILE A 69 3.37 -9.23 18.79
C ILE A 69 2.95 -9.75 20.16
N ASN A 70 3.25 -9.00 21.21
CA ASN A 70 2.97 -9.40 22.58
C ASN A 70 1.53 -9.07 22.99
N GLU A 71 1.02 -9.69 24.07
CA GLU A 71 -0.34 -9.51 24.57
C GLU A 71 -0.70 -8.03 24.86
N ASP A 72 0.27 -7.21 25.25
CA ASP A 72 0.11 -5.80 25.58
C ASP A 72 0.33 -4.84 24.38
N ASN A 73 0.32 -5.37 23.15
CA ASN A 73 0.65 -4.66 21.91
C ASN A 73 2.08 -4.07 21.86
N SER A 74 3.01 -4.57 22.67
CA SER A 74 4.43 -4.37 22.41
C SER A 74 4.91 -5.33 21.32
N VAL A 75 6.07 -5.05 20.71
CA VAL A 75 6.67 -5.90 19.69
C VAL A 75 8.08 -6.28 20.09
N THR A 76 8.42 -7.55 19.86
CA THR A 76 9.77 -8.07 20.03
C THR A 76 10.29 -8.52 18.67
N VAL A 77 11.46 -8.00 18.27
CA VAL A 77 12.18 -8.46 17.08
C VAL A 77 13.52 -9.04 17.52
N GLU A 78 13.78 -10.28 17.13
CA GLU A 78 14.99 -11.03 17.46
C GLU A 78 15.68 -11.46 16.17
N ASP A 79 17.00 -11.26 16.07
CA ASP A 79 17.85 -11.76 15.00
C ASP A 79 19.04 -12.57 15.54
N ASN A 80 19.65 -13.37 14.67
CA ASN A 80 20.88 -14.09 14.96
C ASN A 80 22.11 -13.50 14.27
N GLY A 81 22.11 -12.18 14.01
CA GLY A 81 23.21 -11.42 13.42
C GLY A 81 24.44 -11.30 14.31
N ARG A 82 25.31 -10.35 14.00
CA ARG A 82 26.54 -10.08 14.80
C ARG A 82 26.28 -9.49 16.17
N GLY A 83 25.09 -8.92 16.38
CA GLY A 83 24.76 -8.10 17.54
C GLY A 83 25.34 -6.69 17.46
N ILE A 84 24.59 -5.69 17.90
CA ILE A 84 25.02 -4.30 17.96
C ILE A 84 26.31 -4.19 18.82
N PRO A 85 27.35 -3.42 18.40
CA PRO A 85 28.53 -3.20 19.24
C PRO A 85 28.17 -2.60 20.60
N THR A 86 28.79 -3.08 21.66
CA THR A 86 28.54 -2.64 23.05
C THR A 86 29.74 -1.92 23.67
N ASP A 87 30.84 -1.83 22.92
CA ASP A 87 32.05 -1.15 23.35
C ASP A 87 31.82 0.36 23.50
N MET A 88 32.72 1.01 24.27
CA MET A 88 32.66 2.45 24.52
C MET A 88 32.96 3.25 23.26
N HIS A 89 32.06 4.09 22.82
CA HIS A 89 32.26 4.97 21.66
C HIS A 89 33.24 6.11 22.04
N ALA A 90 34.32 6.27 21.25
CA ALA A 90 35.44 7.14 21.61
C ALA A 90 35.05 8.63 21.78
N LYS A 91 34.15 9.15 20.95
CA LYS A 91 33.70 10.56 20.99
C LYS A 91 32.57 10.78 21.99
N GLU A 92 31.54 9.94 21.95
CA GLU A 92 30.32 10.13 22.74
C GLU A 92 30.47 9.72 24.22
N LYS A 93 31.53 8.97 24.57
CA LYS A 93 31.79 8.46 25.94
C LYS A 93 30.61 7.64 26.51
N LYS A 94 29.85 7.00 25.62
CA LYS A 94 28.72 6.11 25.88
C LYS A 94 28.98 4.79 25.17
N SER A 95 28.24 3.72 25.53
CA SER A 95 28.33 2.49 24.79
C SER A 95 27.83 2.71 23.33
N ALA A 96 28.39 1.99 22.36
CA ALA A 96 27.93 2.09 20.98
C ALA A 96 26.44 1.71 20.86
N LEU A 97 25.92 0.78 21.68
CA LEU A 97 24.51 0.46 21.81
C LEU A 97 23.69 1.70 22.18
N GLU A 98 24.10 2.45 23.21
CA GLU A 98 23.40 3.67 23.60
C GLU A 98 23.46 4.74 22.50
N VAL A 99 24.59 4.90 21.85
CA VAL A 99 24.78 5.87 20.76
C VAL A 99 23.81 5.57 19.60
N VAL A 100 23.72 4.32 19.14
CA VAL A 100 22.83 3.91 18.04
C VAL A 100 21.37 4.14 18.39
N LEU A 101 20.98 3.98 19.66
CA LEU A 101 19.60 4.12 20.10
C LEU A 101 19.20 5.55 20.49
N THR A 102 20.16 6.46 20.76
CA THR A 102 19.85 7.81 21.27
C THR A 102 20.38 8.96 20.42
N VAL A 103 21.29 8.71 19.49
CA VAL A 103 21.90 9.75 18.66
C VAL A 103 21.39 9.60 17.22
N LEU A 104 20.80 10.65 16.67
CA LEU A 104 20.40 10.70 15.27
C LEU A 104 21.65 10.74 14.37
N HIS A 105 21.56 10.12 13.20
CA HIS A 105 22.66 10.02 12.25
C HIS A 105 23.89 9.31 12.80
N ALA A 106 23.69 8.32 13.68
CA ALA A 106 24.72 7.44 14.19
C ALA A 106 24.46 5.99 13.76
N GLY A 107 25.50 5.29 13.33
CA GLY A 107 25.39 3.87 12.97
C GLY A 107 26.54 3.37 12.09
N GLY A 108 26.77 2.06 12.10
CA GLY A 108 27.82 1.39 11.32
C GLY A 108 27.58 1.38 9.80
N LYS A 109 26.37 1.76 9.35
CA LYS A 109 25.99 1.76 7.94
C LYS A 109 26.61 2.92 7.12
N PHE A 110 27.23 3.89 7.79
CA PHE A 110 28.07 4.92 7.14
C PHE A 110 29.45 4.40 6.74
N ASP A 111 29.84 3.23 7.24
CA ASP A 111 31.10 2.58 6.89
C ASP A 111 30.85 1.50 5.83
N LYS A 112 31.34 1.76 4.59
CA LYS A 112 31.20 0.88 3.43
C LYS A 112 31.95 -0.45 3.57
N ASP A 113 32.97 -0.51 4.40
CA ASP A 113 33.68 -1.76 4.66
C ASP A 113 32.85 -2.71 5.54
N THR A 114 31.97 -2.14 6.37
CA THR A 114 31.07 -2.89 7.26
C THR A 114 29.78 -3.32 6.55
N TYR A 115 29.18 -2.43 5.74
CA TYR A 115 27.96 -2.69 4.97
C TYR A 115 28.11 -2.15 3.54
N LYS A 116 28.35 -3.05 2.58
CA LYS A 116 28.42 -2.69 1.15
C LYS A 116 27.09 -2.18 0.60
N VAL A 117 26.00 -2.74 1.10
CA VAL A 117 24.62 -2.41 0.74
C VAL A 117 23.79 -2.44 2.02
N SER A 118 22.93 -1.46 2.21
CA SER A 118 21.95 -1.43 3.31
C SER A 118 20.67 -0.72 2.90
N GLY A 119 19.54 -1.13 3.49
CA GLY A 119 18.26 -0.43 3.38
C GLY A 119 18.22 0.83 4.25
N GLY A 120 18.87 0.78 5.41
CA GLY A 120 19.00 1.91 6.33
C GLY A 120 20.09 2.87 5.93
N LEU A 121 19.73 4.06 5.42
CA LEU A 121 20.71 5.03 4.87
C LEU A 121 21.05 6.18 5.82
N HIS A 122 20.13 6.55 6.70
CA HIS A 122 20.21 7.81 7.44
C HIS A 122 20.69 7.67 8.89
N GLY A 123 20.83 6.44 9.40
CA GLY A 123 21.23 6.19 10.78
C GLY A 123 20.25 6.75 11.83
N VAL A 124 18.96 6.77 11.49
CA VAL A 124 17.91 7.34 12.36
C VAL A 124 16.82 6.34 12.75
N GLY A 125 16.69 5.19 12.07
CA GLY A 125 15.55 4.30 12.19
C GLY A 125 15.30 3.82 13.61
N VAL A 126 16.24 3.07 14.21
CA VAL A 126 16.04 2.52 15.55
C VAL A 126 16.03 3.60 16.66
N SER A 127 16.71 4.73 16.46
CA SER A 127 16.61 5.87 17.39
C SER A 127 15.25 6.56 17.32
N CYS A 128 14.60 6.58 16.13
CA CYS A 128 13.21 7.01 16.00
C CYS A 128 12.25 6.04 16.69
N VAL A 129 12.45 4.71 16.56
CA VAL A 129 11.64 3.72 17.31
C VAL A 129 11.75 3.98 18.81
N ASN A 130 12.98 4.18 19.33
CA ASN A 130 13.20 4.48 20.73
C ASN A 130 12.51 5.78 21.17
N ALA A 131 12.62 6.85 20.38
CA ALA A 131 11.98 8.14 20.67
C ALA A 131 10.46 8.06 20.71
N LEU A 132 9.86 7.20 19.89
CA LEU A 132 8.40 7.06 19.71
C LEU A 132 7.81 5.89 20.50
N SER A 133 8.61 5.26 21.37
CA SER A 133 8.18 4.19 22.27
C SER A 133 8.06 4.67 23.70
N GLU A 134 7.03 4.17 24.40
CA GLU A 134 6.87 4.35 25.85
C GLU A 134 8.02 3.65 26.59
N ASP A 135 8.27 2.40 26.22
CA ASP A 135 9.36 1.57 26.74
C ASP A 135 10.10 0.91 25.56
N LEU A 136 11.42 0.85 25.64
CA LEU A 136 12.25 0.06 24.75
C LEU A 136 13.34 -0.67 25.55
N LYS A 137 13.53 -1.96 25.26
CA LYS A 137 14.61 -2.77 25.80
C LYS A 137 15.44 -3.37 24.67
N ALA A 138 16.74 -3.14 24.68
CA ALA A 138 17.69 -3.77 23.79
C ALA A 138 18.51 -4.82 24.55
N THR A 139 18.54 -6.04 24.03
CA THR A 139 19.38 -7.15 24.54
C THR A 139 20.29 -7.60 23.41
N VAL A 140 21.59 -7.53 23.63
CA VAL A 140 22.63 -7.87 22.65
C VAL A 140 23.41 -9.09 23.10
N TYR A 141 23.50 -10.08 22.21
CA TYR A 141 24.27 -11.31 22.37
C TYR A 141 25.53 -11.23 21.51
N ARG A 142 26.66 -10.85 22.12
CA ARG A 142 27.89 -10.62 21.37
C ARG A 142 29.13 -10.98 22.21
N ASN A 143 30.11 -11.61 21.57
CA ASN A 143 31.40 -11.97 22.18
C ASN A 143 31.25 -12.79 23.48
N GLY A 144 30.28 -13.69 23.52
CA GLY A 144 30.07 -14.54 24.71
C GLY A 144 29.31 -13.85 25.86
N VAL A 145 28.86 -12.62 25.68
CA VAL A 145 28.26 -11.80 26.74
C VAL A 145 26.85 -11.35 26.34
N ILE A 146 25.94 -11.29 27.32
CA ILE A 146 24.61 -10.67 27.18
C ILE A 146 24.71 -9.27 27.77
N THR A 147 24.42 -8.27 26.93
CA THR A 147 24.37 -6.85 27.34
C THR A 147 22.95 -6.34 27.19
N GLU A 148 22.44 -5.65 28.20
CA GLU A 148 21.09 -5.06 28.19
C GLU A 148 21.12 -3.57 28.45
N GLN A 149 20.16 -2.86 27.85
CA GLN A 149 19.86 -1.46 28.17
C GLN A 149 18.38 -1.19 27.96
N GLU A 150 17.76 -0.46 28.87
CA GLU A 150 16.36 -0.05 28.81
C GLU A 150 16.23 1.46 28.66
N PHE A 151 15.17 1.85 27.96
CA PHE A 151 14.86 3.24 27.65
C PHE A 151 13.38 3.49 27.92
N LYS A 152 13.08 4.70 28.39
CA LYS A 152 11.71 5.23 28.48
C LYS A 152 11.63 6.52 27.71
N ILE A 153 10.73 6.55 26.72
CA ILE A 153 10.53 7.75 25.89
C ILE A 153 11.88 8.25 25.32
N GLY A 154 12.72 7.31 24.83
CA GLY A 154 14.04 7.60 24.29
C GLY A 154 15.15 7.87 25.33
N VAL A 155 14.83 7.94 26.62
CA VAL A 155 15.79 8.25 27.68
C VAL A 155 16.34 6.96 28.30
N PRO A 156 17.67 6.73 28.31
CA PRO A 156 18.25 5.55 28.94
C PRO A 156 17.98 5.54 30.45
N GLN A 157 17.52 4.42 30.99
CA GLN A 157 17.23 4.27 32.42
C GLN A 157 18.47 3.91 33.21
N TYR A 158 19.43 3.32 32.55
CA TYR A 158 20.75 2.97 33.08
C TYR A 158 21.75 2.79 31.94
N PRO A 159 23.05 2.90 32.16
CA PRO A 159 24.08 2.58 31.18
C PRO A 159 24.00 1.11 30.74
N ALA A 160 24.40 0.79 29.51
CA ALA A 160 24.45 -0.59 29.04
C ALA A 160 25.21 -1.47 30.03
N LYS A 161 24.62 -2.56 30.48
CA LYS A 161 25.14 -3.45 31.50
C LYS A 161 25.24 -4.89 31.02
N GLN A 162 26.28 -5.60 31.40
CA GLN A 162 26.39 -7.03 31.21
C GLN A 162 25.52 -7.76 32.24
N VAL A 163 24.67 -8.66 31.79
CA VAL A 163 23.72 -9.39 32.64
C VAL A 163 23.93 -10.89 32.64
N GLY A 164 24.79 -11.41 31.76
CA GLY A 164 25.08 -12.83 31.68
C GLY A 164 26.06 -13.20 30.58
N THR A 165 26.26 -14.50 30.40
CA THR A 165 27.07 -15.09 29.34
C THR A 165 26.17 -15.91 28.38
N THR A 166 26.60 -16.09 27.14
CA THR A 166 25.82 -16.76 26.11
C THR A 166 26.68 -17.36 25.01
N ASP A 167 26.25 -18.46 24.44
CA ASP A 167 26.80 -19.00 23.18
C ASP A 167 26.04 -18.46 21.93
N ARG A 168 24.93 -17.73 22.15
CA ARG A 168 24.16 -17.09 21.09
C ARG A 168 24.83 -15.82 20.60
N ARG A 169 24.47 -15.41 19.39
CA ARG A 169 24.77 -14.09 18.84
C ARG A 169 23.47 -13.47 18.32
N GLY A 170 23.45 -12.14 18.20
CA GLY A 170 22.32 -11.41 17.63
C GLY A 170 21.86 -10.26 18.49
N THR A 171 20.73 -9.70 18.11
CA THR A 171 20.07 -8.60 18.82
C THR A 171 18.61 -8.92 19.05
N THR A 172 18.10 -8.54 20.22
CA THR A 172 16.66 -8.53 20.52
C THR A 172 16.28 -7.10 20.88
N ILE A 173 15.33 -6.54 20.14
CA ILE A 173 14.71 -5.25 20.43
C ILE A 173 13.25 -5.50 20.80
N HIS A 174 12.91 -5.12 22.02
CA HIS A 174 11.54 -5.09 22.51
C HIS A 174 11.11 -3.64 22.67
N PHE A 175 9.95 -3.26 22.13
CA PHE A 175 9.45 -1.88 22.22
C PHE A 175 7.94 -1.82 22.30
N LYS A 176 7.43 -0.81 23.00
CA LYS A 176 6.01 -0.51 23.12
C LYS A 176 5.72 0.90 22.58
N PRO A 177 4.85 1.06 21.57
CA PRO A 177 4.54 2.37 21.00
C PRO A 177 3.92 3.31 22.06
N ASP A 178 4.28 4.59 21.98
CA ASP A 178 3.78 5.61 22.89
C ASP A 178 2.36 6.07 22.50
N ALA A 179 1.36 5.73 23.31
CA ALA A 179 -0.04 6.08 23.09
C ALA A 179 -0.32 7.61 23.12
N SER A 180 0.63 8.42 23.60
CA SER A 180 0.51 9.88 23.53
C SER A 180 0.82 10.45 22.14
N ILE A 181 1.45 9.64 21.26
CA ILE A 181 1.81 10.00 19.89
C ILE A 181 0.90 9.31 18.90
N PHE A 182 0.68 8.00 19.07
CA PHE A 182 -0.14 7.19 18.18
C PHE A 182 -1.58 7.11 18.69
N ALA A 183 -2.54 7.57 17.88
CA ALA A 183 -3.96 7.46 18.21
C ALA A 183 -4.44 5.99 18.24
N ILE A 184 -3.75 5.11 17.54
CA ILE A 184 -3.99 3.66 17.45
C ILE A 184 -2.66 2.98 17.73
N THR A 185 -2.62 2.07 18.72
CA THR A 185 -1.44 1.30 19.10
C THR A 185 -1.58 -0.20 18.82
N GLU A 186 -2.67 -0.60 18.16
CA GLU A 186 -2.95 -1.98 17.82
C GLU A 186 -2.35 -2.33 16.46
N TYR A 187 -1.46 -3.33 16.44
CA TYR A 187 -0.84 -3.85 15.24
C TYR A 187 -1.76 -4.82 14.50
N LYS A 188 -1.74 -4.75 13.17
CA LYS A 188 -2.47 -5.68 12.30
C LYS A 188 -1.54 -6.81 11.85
N TYR A 189 -1.88 -8.04 12.26
CA TYR A 189 -1.10 -9.23 11.90
C TYR A 189 -0.87 -9.36 10.39
N GLU A 190 -1.93 -9.25 9.59
CA GLU A 190 -1.85 -9.44 8.14
C GLU A 190 -0.94 -8.41 7.44
N THR A 191 -0.94 -7.17 7.91
CA THR A 191 -0.03 -6.15 7.39
C THR A 191 1.44 -6.52 7.62
N ILE A 192 1.74 -7.07 8.82
CA ILE A 192 3.09 -7.53 9.16
C ILE A 192 3.43 -8.78 8.36
N ALA A 193 2.55 -9.78 8.33
CA ALA A 193 2.73 -11.04 7.61
C ALA A 193 3.05 -10.82 6.13
N ASN A 194 2.30 -9.94 5.45
CA ASN A 194 2.50 -9.64 4.05
C ASN A 194 3.88 -9.03 3.78
N ARG A 195 4.30 -8.08 4.61
CA ARG A 195 5.63 -7.47 4.46
C ARG A 195 6.76 -8.45 4.73
N LEU A 196 6.64 -9.30 5.76
CA LEU A 196 7.65 -10.32 6.06
C LEU A 196 7.74 -11.38 4.96
N ARG A 197 6.62 -11.73 4.33
CA ARG A 197 6.58 -12.60 3.14
C ARG A 197 7.33 -11.98 1.96
N GLU A 198 7.09 -10.70 1.64
CA GLU A 198 7.87 -10.00 0.61
C GLU A 198 9.38 -10.04 0.92
N MET A 199 9.76 -9.79 2.19
CA MET A 199 11.16 -9.80 2.63
C MET A 199 11.80 -11.19 2.47
N SER A 200 11.07 -12.28 2.70
CA SER A 200 11.59 -13.63 2.51
C SER A 200 11.89 -13.94 1.04
N PHE A 201 11.05 -13.46 0.11
CA PHE A 201 11.32 -13.59 -1.33
C PHE A 201 12.49 -12.74 -1.81
N LEU A 202 12.64 -11.52 -1.26
CA LEU A 202 13.74 -10.61 -1.63
C LEU A 202 15.09 -11.07 -1.09
N ASN A 203 15.09 -11.92 -0.06
CA ASN A 203 16.29 -12.40 0.62
C ASN A 203 16.23 -13.92 0.77
N ALA A 204 16.39 -14.62 -0.35
CA ALA A 204 16.35 -16.07 -0.40
C ALA A 204 17.25 -16.74 0.66
N GLY A 205 16.73 -17.76 1.34
CA GLY A 205 17.44 -18.49 2.38
C GLY A 205 17.29 -17.94 3.80
N ILE A 206 16.62 -16.79 4.00
CA ILE A 206 16.32 -16.25 5.33
C ILE A 206 14.99 -16.82 5.82
N ARG A 207 14.97 -17.28 7.09
CA ARG A 207 13.75 -17.70 7.79
C ARG A 207 13.22 -16.57 8.64
N ILE A 208 11.97 -16.18 8.43
CA ILE A 208 11.31 -15.12 9.20
C ILE A 208 10.07 -15.72 9.86
N PHE A 209 9.98 -15.59 11.19
CA PHE A 209 8.85 -16.05 11.96
C PHE A 209 8.03 -14.87 12.45
N LEU A 210 6.71 -14.97 12.36
CA LEU A 210 5.78 -14.02 12.96
C LEU A 210 4.88 -14.78 13.95
N THR A 211 4.79 -14.30 15.18
CA THR A 211 3.93 -14.87 16.21
C THR A 211 3.07 -13.76 16.82
N ASP A 212 1.76 -14.03 17.01
CA ASP A 212 0.83 -13.13 17.68
C ASP A 212 0.36 -13.77 18.99
N LEU A 213 0.81 -13.23 20.12
CA LEU A 213 0.43 -13.73 21.45
C LEU A 213 -0.92 -13.20 21.93
N ARG A 214 -1.56 -12.28 21.21
CA ARG A 214 -2.86 -11.69 21.56
C ARG A 214 -4.02 -12.62 21.18
N GLU A 215 -3.82 -13.46 20.16
CA GLU A 215 -4.83 -14.38 19.65
C GLU A 215 -4.42 -15.83 19.89
N THR A 216 -5.33 -16.60 20.47
CA THR A 216 -5.17 -18.04 20.64
C THR A 216 -6.14 -18.73 19.68
N GLU A 217 -5.65 -19.67 18.90
CA GLU A 217 -6.46 -20.49 18.00
C GLU A 217 -7.33 -21.46 18.81
N ASP A 218 -8.35 -22.05 18.16
CA ASP A 218 -9.31 -22.96 18.81
C ASP A 218 -8.66 -24.20 19.46
N ASP A 219 -7.48 -24.62 19.01
CA ASP A 219 -6.70 -25.73 19.54
C ASP A 219 -5.76 -25.33 20.70
N GLY A 220 -5.77 -24.06 21.11
CA GLY A 220 -4.92 -23.53 22.17
C GLY A 220 -3.52 -23.11 21.71
N SER A 221 -3.19 -23.22 20.41
CA SER A 221 -1.95 -22.69 19.86
C SER A 221 -2.05 -21.17 19.63
N VAL A 222 -0.89 -20.49 19.59
CA VAL A 222 -0.82 -19.08 19.21
C VAL A 222 -0.69 -18.95 17.70
N LYS A 223 -1.29 -17.91 17.14
CA LYS A 223 -1.21 -17.61 15.70
C LYS A 223 0.25 -17.37 15.31
N SER A 224 0.78 -18.18 14.38
CA SER A 224 2.18 -18.11 13.96
C SER A 224 2.34 -18.53 12.50
N ASP A 225 3.14 -17.77 11.76
CA ASP A 225 3.53 -18.07 10.37
C ASP A 225 5.06 -18.09 10.24
N GLU A 226 5.57 -18.98 9.36
CA GLU A 226 6.96 -19.00 8.91
C GLU A 226 7.02 -18.55 7.46
N PHE A 227 7.87 -17.58 7.14
CA PHE A 227 8.15 -17.10 5.79
C PHE A 227 9.56 -17.50 5.40
N TYR A 228 9.66 -18.30 4.34
CA TYR A 228 10.92 -18.82 3.81
C TYR A 228 10.80 -19.02 2.31
N SER A 229 11.82 -18.66 1.56
CA SER A 229 11.92 -18.89 0.11
C SER A 229 13.32 -19.32 -0.26
N GLU A 230 13.44 -20.38 -1.06
CA GLU A 230 14.69 -20.81 -1.68
C GLU A 230 14.84 -20.22 -3.09
N GLY A 231 13.74 -20.12 -3.83
CA GLY A 231 13.71 -19.63 -5.21
C GLY A 231 13.66 -18.10 -5.33
N GLY A 232 13.53 -17.38 -4.22
CA GLY A 232 13.61 -15.92 -4.18
C GLY A 232 12.61 -15.22 -5.10
N LEU A 233 13.10 -14.37 -6.02
CA LEU A 233 12.24 -13.59 -6.91
C LEU A 233 11.41 -14.45 -7.87
N VAL A 234 11.87 -15.65 -8.22
CA VAL A 234 11.11 -16.59 -9.06
C VAL A 234 9.84 -17.04 -8.32
N GLU A 235 9.97 -17.42 -7.06
CA GLU A 235 8.83 -17.79 -6.23
C GLU A 235 7.92 -16.58 -5.97
N PHE A 236 8.48 -15.38 -5.87
CA PHE A 236 7.70 -14.16 -5.73
C PHE A 236 6.82 -13.89 -6.96
N VAL A 237 7.36 -14.01 -8.17
CA VAL A 237 6.56 -13.88 -9.40
C VAL A 237 5.48 -14.97 -9.46
N GLN A 238 5.80 -16.21 -9.06
CA GLN A 238 4.81 -17.28 -9.01
C GLN A 238 3.70 -17.02 -7.98
N TYR A 239 4.04 -16.44 -6.83
CA TYR A 239 3.08 -16.01 -5.82
C TYR A 239 2.14 -14.93 -6.36
N LEU A 240 2.68 -13.91 -7.05
CA LEU A 240 1.89 -12.85 -7.67
C LEU A 240 0.96 -13.37 -8.77
N ASP A 241 1.37 -14.41 -9.48
CA ASP A 241 0.64 -15.00 -10.61
C ASP A 241 -0.23 -16.21 -10.24
N VAL A 242 -0.38 -16.52 -8.94
CA VAL A 242 -1.12 -17.72 -8.50
C VAL A 242 -2.57 -17.76 -9.00
N SER A 243 -3.17 -16.59 -9.23
CA SER A 243 -4.55 -16.44 -9.73
C SER A 243 -4.65 -16.11 -11.22
N ARG A 244 -3.55 -16.24 -11.98
CA ARG A 244 -3.48 -15.93 -13.40
C ARG A 244 -3.03 -17.14 -14.20
N GLU A 245 -3.64 -17.35 -15.36
CA GLU A 245 -3.21 -18.40 -16.28
C GLU A 245 -1.86 -18.02 -16.90
N LYS A 246 -0.85 -18.83 -16.64
CA LYS A 246 0.51 -18.64 -17.16
C LYS A 246 0.55 -19.00 -18.65
N ILE A 247 1.24 -18.21 -19.47
CA ILE A 247 1.46 -18.51 -20.88
C ILE A 247 2.85 -19.09 -21.15
N ILE A 248 3.76 -18.97 -20.16
CA ILE A 248 5.04 -19.69 -20.12
C ILE A 248 5.17 -20.39 -18.76
N ASP A 249 5.68 -21.61 -18.76
CA ASP A 249 5.69 -22.46 -17.55
C ASP A 249 6.67 -21.96 -16.49
N THR A 250 7.86 -21.53 -16.92
CA THR A 250 8.94 -21.12 -16.02
C THR A 250 9.20 -19.63 -16.15
N PRO A 251 9.20 -18.87 -15.03
CA PRO A 251 9.58 -17.46 -15.06
C PRO A 251 10.99 -17.24 -15.61
N ILE A 252 11.19 -16.16 -16.34
CA ILE A 252 12.49 -15.69 -16.79
C ILE A 252 13.20 -15.09 -15.58
N SER A 253 14.40 -15.60 -15.25
CA SER A 253 15.20 -15.13 -14.13
C SER A 253 16.52 -14.53 -14.63
N ILE A 254 16.85 -13.37 -14.10
CA ILE A 254 18.08 -12.62 -14.37
C ILE A 254 18.72 -12.32 -13.02
N ASP A 255 19.95 -12.78 -12.83
CA ASP A 255 20.78 -12.44 -11.66
C ASP A 255 22.18 -12.12 -12.16
N THR A 256 22.52 -10.84 -12.14
CA THR A 256 23.80 -10.37 -12.70
C THR A 256 24.22 -9.05 -12.06
N GLU A 257 25.48 -8.68 -12.26
CA GLU A 257 26.01 -7.38 -11.82
C GLU A 257 26.48 -6.59 -13.05
N LYS A 258 26.06 -5.32 -13.14
CA LYS A 258 26.50 -4.39 -14.18
C LYS A 258 26.90 -3.05 -13.57
N ASN A 259 28.07 -2.55 -13.93
CA ASN A 259 28.61 -1.28 -13.43
C ASN A 259 28.65 -1.19 -11.88
N GLY A 260 28.90 -2.31 -11.21
CA GLY A 260 28.91 -2.37 -9.74
C GLY A 260 27.50 -2.38 -9.10
N VAL A 261 26.44 -2.52 -9.90
CA VAL A 261 25.06 -2.65 -9.43
C VAL A 261 24.59 -4.09 -9.61
N PRO A 262 24.36 -4.85 -8.54
CA PRO A 262 23.67 -6.13 -8.60
C PRO A 262 22.21 -5.92 -9.03
N VAL A 263 21.80 -6.64 -10.07
CA VAL A 263 20.47 -6.57 -10.69
C VAL A 263 19.86 -7.95 -10.69
N GLN A 264 18.76 -8.11 -9.97
CA GLN A 264 17.95 -9.33 -9.96
C GLN A 264 16.57 -8.98 -10.53
N VAL A 265 16.13 -9.76 -11.51
CA VAL A 265 14.80 -9.63 -12.11
C VAL A 265 14.22 -11.03 -12.30
N ALA A 266 13.00 -11.22 -11.84
CA ALA A 266 12.20 -12.36 -12.27
C ALA A 266 10.95 -11.83 -12.96
N MET A 267 10.55 -12.47 -14.07
CA MET A 267 9.36 -12.06 -14.81
C MET A 267 8.67 -13.24 -15.48
N ASN A 268 7.36 -13.12 -15.64
CA ASN A 268 6.53 -14.09 -16.35
C ASN A 268 5.46 -13.37 -17.18
N TYR A 269 4.93 -14.08 -18.18
CA TYR A 269 3.76 -13.62 -18.93
C TYR A 269 2.56 -14.50 -18.63
N ASN A 270 1.41 -13.88 -18.51
CA ASN A 270 0.13 -14.52 -18.20
C ASN A 270 -0.98 -14.03 -19.15
N SER A 271 -2.16 -14.61 -19.04
CA SER A 271 -3.31 -14.29 -19.89
C SER A 271 -3.97 -12.94 -19.58
N SER A 272 -3.59 -12.24 -18.50
CA SER A 272 -4.19 -10.96 -18.12
C SER A 272 -3.87 -9.83 -19.11
N TYR A 273 -4.54 -8.70 -18.97
CA TYR A 273 -4.38 -7.51 -19.81
C TYR A 273 -3.64 -6.37 -19.12
N THR A 274 -3.17 -6.60 -17.91
CA THR A 274 -2.52 -5.59 -17.07
C THR A 274 -1.04 -5.88 -16.88
N GLU A 275 -0.22 -4.84 -16.77
CA GLU A 275 1.16 -4.91 -16.30
C GLU A 275 1.17 -4.95 -14.77
N ASN A 276 1.92 -5.87 -14.18
CA ASN A 276 2.20 -5.94 -12.76
C ASN A 276 3.70 -5.93 -12.52
N VAL A 277 4.28 -4.76 -12.30
CA VAL A 277 5.72 -4.60 -12.02
C VAL A 277 5.90 -4.10 -10.60
N VAL A 278 6.55 -4.90 -9.77
CA VAL A 278 6.92 -4.57 -8.39
C VAL A 278 8.42 -4.34 -8.35
N SER A 279 8.86 -3.27 -7.70
CA SER A 279 10.27 -2.89 -7.73
C SER A 279 10.83 -2.55 -6.36
N TYR A 280 12.09 -2.94 -6.16
CA TYR A 280 12.80 -2.82 -4.89
C TYR A 280 14.20 -2.28 -5.07
N VAL A 281 14.64 -1.46 -4.13
CA VAL A 281 16.02 -0.98 -4.00
C VAL A 281 16.49 -1.27 -2.58
N ASN A 282 17.53 -2.11 -2.44
CA ASN A 282 18.01 -2.54 -1.12
C ASN A 282 16.87 -3.04 -0.22
N THR A 283 15.98 -3.86 -0.76
CA THR A 283 14.76 -4.40 -0.14
C THR A 283 13.63 -3.40 0.14
N ILE A 284 13.84 -2.11 -0.10
CA ILE A 284 12.82 -1.06 0.05
C ILE A 284 11.90 -1.09 -1.19
N ASN A 285 10.59 -1.14 -0.96
CA ASN A 285 9.59 -1.08 -2.03
C ASN A 285 9.51 0.33 -2.62
N THR A 286 9.82 0.43 -3.93
CA THR A 286 9.75 1.68 -4.69
C THR A 286 8.49 1.69 -5.55
N TYR A 287 7.32 1.85 -4.92
CA TYR A 287 6.03 1.72 -5.61
C TYR A 287 5.78 2.81 -6.67
N GLU A 288 6.46 3.94 -6.64
CA GLU A 288 6.47 4.94 -7.70
C GLU A 288 7.54 4.65 -8.78
N GLY A 289 8.25 3.52 -8.66
CA GLY A 289 9.27 3.09 -9.60
C GLY A 289 10.57 3.89 -9.49
N GLY A 290 11.05 4.39 -10.61
CA GLY A 290 12.29 5.16 -10.70
C GLY A 290 13.21 4.67 -11.80
N SER A 291 14.48 5.03 -11.71
CA SER A 291 15.51 4.78 -12.73
C SER A 291 15.68 3.30 -13.09
N HIS A 292 15.62 2.40 -12.12
CA HIS A 292 15.72 0.95 -12.34
C HIS A 292 14.54 0.39 -13.14
N VAL A 293 13.30 0.84 -12.86
CA VAL A 293 12.10 0.45 -13.62
C VAL A 293 12.17 1.00 -15.05
N SER A 294 12.61 2.26 -15.20
CA SER A 294 12.80 2.87 -16.52
C SER A 294 13.83 2.10 -17.36
N GLY A 295 14.94 1.68 -16.75
CA GLY A 295 15.96 0.83 -17.39
C GLY A 295 15.39 -0.53 -17.82
N PHE A 296 14.63 -1.18 -16.95
CA PHE A 296 13.96 -2.45 -17.21
C PHE A 296 12.97 -2.34 -18.40
N ARG A 297 12.04 -1.39 -18.35
CA ARG A 297 11.02 -1.21 -19.40
C ARG A 297 11.66 -0.91 -20.77
N ARG A 298 12.71 -0.10 -20.79
CA ARG A 298 13.47 0.21 -22.02
C ARG A 298 14.15 -1.04 -22.57
N ALA A 299 14.83 -1.81 -21.74
CA ALA A 299 15.51 -3.04 -22.11
C ALA A 299 14.54 -4.10 -22.65
N LEU A 300 13.45 -4.36 -21.90
CA LEU A 300 12.41 -5.32 -22.27
C LEU A 300 11.84 -5.00 -23.66
N THR A 301 11.35 -3.77 -23.83
CA THR A 301 10.74 -3.34 -25.09
C THR A 301 11.69 -3.46 -26.26
N ARG A 302 12.92 -2.94 -26.11
CA ARG A 302 13.93 -2.96 -27.18
C ARG A 302 14.35 -4.38 -27.58
N THR A 303 14.58 -5.25 -26.59
CA THR A 303 15.07 -6.61 -26.83
C THR A 303 14.00 -7.48 -27.46
N LEU A 304 12.77 -7.46 -26.94
CA LEU A 304 11.65 -8.20 -27.52
C LEU A 304 11.30 -7.70 -28.93
N LYS A 305 11.30 -6.38 -29.15
CA LYS A 305 11.07 -5.80 -30.48
C LYS A 305 12.13 -6.25 -31.47
N SER A 306 13.41 -6.17 -31.09
CA SER A 306 14.52 -6.62 -31.96
C SER A 306 14.41 -8.12 -32.30
N TYR A 307 14.02 -8.94 -31.35
CA TYR A 307 13.78 -10.37 -31.60
C TYR A 307 12.58 -10.60 -32.54
N ALA A 308 11.48 -9.92 -32.32
CA ALA A 308 10.27 -10.03 -33.14
C ALA A 308 10.50 -9.55 -34.60
N ASP A 309 11.26 -8.47 -34.78
CA ASP A 309 11.67 -7.98 -36.11
C ASP A 309 12.58 -8.98 -36.83
N LYS A 310 13.64 -9.48 -36.15
CA LYS A 310 14.57 -10.45 -36.71
C LYS A 310 13.90 -11.79 -37.08
N SER A 311 12.90 -12.19 -36.30
CA SER A 311 12.12 -13.42 -36.56
C SER A 311 11.05 -13.28 -37.64
N GLY A 312 10.83 -12.06 -38.19
CA GLY A 312 9.80 -11.76 -39.19
C GLY A 312 8.37 -11.85 -38.68
N MET A 313 8.17 -11.94 -37.37
CA MET A 313 6.84 -12.09 -36.77
C MET A 313 5.98 -10.81 -36.88
N LEU A 314 6.62 -9.65 -36.96
CA LEU A 314 5.95 -8.34 -37.13
C LEU A 314 5.71 -7.95 -38.57
N ASP A 315 6.29 -8.62 -39.58
CA ASP A 315 6.22 -8.24 -41.00
C ASP A 315 4.79 -8.13 -41.56
N LYS A 316 3.89 -8.95 -41.04
CA LYS A 316 2.48 -8.97 -41.46
C LYS A 316 1.59 -8.02 -40.67
N LEU A 317 2.11 -7.37 -39.62
CA LEU A 317 1.35 -6.49 -38.77
C LEU A 317 1.24 -5.10 -39.43
N LYS A 318 0.02 -4.66 -39.76
CA LYS A 318 -0.25 -3.36 -40.43
C LYS A 318 -0.34 -2.18 -39.46
N MET A 319 0.08 -2.37 -38.21
CA MET A 319 0.02 -1.36 -37.14
C MET A 319 1.31 -1.31 -36.37
N GLU A 320 1.58 -0.18 -35.75
CA GLU A 320 2.78 0.00 -34.92
C GLU A 320 2.58 -0.65 -33.54
N VAL A 321 3.60 -1.36 -33.05
CA VAL A 321 3.66 -1.94 -31.72
C VAL A 321 4.29 -0.93 -30.78
N SER A 322 3.58 -0.60 -29.70
CA SER A 322 4.05 0.32 -28.65
C SER A 322 4.75 -0.42 -27.51
N GLY A 323 5.46 0.34 -26.66
CA GLY A 323 6.08 -0.22 -25.45
C GLY A 323 5.10 -0.91 -24.52
N ASP A 324 3.85 -0.42 -24.43
CA ASP A 324 2.80 -0.99 -23.58
C ASP A 324 2.36 -2.38 -24.05
N ASP A 325 2.34 -2.63 -25.35
CA ASP A 325 1.98 -3.94 -25.90
C ASP A 325 2.95 -5.04 -25.43
N PHE A 326 4.23 -4.69 -25.20
CA PHE A 326 5.24 -5.62 -24.67
C PHE A 326 5.08 -5.89 -23.18
N ARG A 327 4.27 -5.09 -22.47
CA ARG A 327 4.07 -5.21 -21.03
C ARG A 327 2.68 -5.74 -20.65
N GLU A 328 1.79 -5.90 -21.63
CA GLU A 328 0.48 -6.51 -21.39
C GLU A 328 0.62 -7.96 -20.94
N GLY A 329 0.05 -8.30 -19.78
CA GLY A 329 0.13 -9.61 -19.16
C GLY A 329 1.51 -9.92 -18.54
N LEU A 330 2.38 -8.93 -18.39
CA LEU A 330 3.67 -9.07 -17.72
C LEU A 330 3.51 -8.96 -16.20
N THR A 331 4.01 -9.96 -15.48
CA THR A 331 4.33 -9.85 -14.05
C THR A 331 5.85 -9.86 -13.89
N ALA A 332 6.41 -8.85 -13.23
CA ALA A 332 7.85 -8.77 -13.01
C ALA A 332 8.16 -8.23 -11.60
N VAL A 333 9.21 -8.78 -11.00
CA VAL A 333 9.82 -8.26 -9.77
C VAL A 333 11.23 -7.84 -10.10
N ILE A 334 11.57 -6.60 -9.77
CA ILE A 334 12.88 -5.99 -10.02
C ILE A 334 13.51 -5.66 -8.67
N SER A 335 14.68 -6.19 -8.39
CA SER A 335 15.45 -5.89 -7.19
C SER A 335 16.86 -5.44 -7.57
N VAL A 336 17.24 -4.25 -7.17
CA VAL A 336 18.59 -3.72 -7.36
C VAL A 336 19.25 -3.43 -6.02
N LYS A 337 20.57 -3.67 -5.94
CA LYS A 337 21.37 -3.30 -4.77
C LYS A 337 22.25 -2.11 -5.13
N VAL A 338 21.99 -0.97 -4.52
CA VAL A 338 22.67 0.29 -4.80
C VAL A 338 23.40 0.75 -3.54
N ALA A 339 24.70 1.02 -3.65
CA ALA A 339 25.51 1.42 -2.50
C ALA A 339 25.11 2.81 -1.95
N GLU A 340 24.77 3.74 -2.83
CA GLU A 340 24.33 5.11 -2.48
C GLU A 340 23.01 5.46 -3.20
N PRO A 341 21.87 4.89 -2.76
CA PRO A 341 20.61 5.19 -3.43
C PRO A 341 20.14 6.61 -3.11
N GLN A 342 19.73 7.31 -4.16
CA GLN A 342 19.13 8.63 -4.09
C GLN A 342 17.65 8.50 -4.34
N PHE A 343 16.84 8.75 -3.32
CA PHE A 343 15.39 8.69 -3.43
C PHE A 343 14.76 10.08 -3.56
N GLU A 344 13.65 10.15 -4.29
CA GLU A 344 12.81 11.34 -4.30
C GLU A 344 11.97 11.35 -3.00
N GLY A 345 12.46 12.06 -1.97
CA GLY A 345 11.79 12.23 -0.69
C GLY A 345 12.13 11.18 0.38
N GLN A 346 11.71 11.48 1.62
CA GLN A 346 12.03 10.68 2.82
C GLN A 346 11.34 9.31 2.84
N THR A 347 10.21 9.17 2.17
CA THR A 347 9.44 7.92 2.10
C THR A 347 10.05 6.88 1.16
N LYS A 348 11.13 7.22 0.45
CA LYS A 348 11.93 6.33 -0.42
C LYS A 348 11.13 5.63 -1.51
N THR A 349 10.07 6.26 -2.01
CA THR A 349 9.09 5.66 -2.94
C THR A 349 9.58 5.54 -4.37
N LYS A 350 10.57 6.37 -4.76
CA LYS A 350 11.08 6.45 -6.13
C LYS A 350 12.61 6.63 -6.15
N LEU A 351 13.29 5.82 -6.96
CA LEU A 351 14.75 5.91 -7.14
C LEU A 351 15.12 6.95 -8.19
N GLY A 352 16.01 7.88 -7.82
CA GLY A 352 16.48 8.96 -8.67
C GLY A 352 17.83 8.72 -9.38
N ASN A 353 18.63 7.73 -8.99
CA ASN A 353 19.96 7.46 -9.53
C ASN A 353 19.97 7.25 -11.05
N SER A 354 20.52 8.18 -11.81
CA SER A 354 20.54 8.11 -13.29
C SER A 354 21.46 7.02 -13.85
N ASP A 355 22.53 6.67 -13.16
CA ASP A 355 23.48 5.62 -13.52
C ASP A 355 22.86 4.22 -13.47
N VAL A 356 21.90 3.98 -12.59
CA VAL A 356 21.19 2.71 -12.46
C VAL A 356 20.37 2.39 -13.71
N VAL A 357 19.85 3.39 -14.45
CA VAL A 357 19.14 3.15 -15.72
C VAL A 357 19.98 2.31 -16.68
N GLY A 358 21.24 2.72 -16.89
CA GLY A 358 22.15 2.04 -17.81
C GLY A 358 22.57 0.64 -17.33
N ALA A 359 22.77 0.47 -16.03
CA ALA A 359 23.12 -0.82 -15.45
C ALA A 359 22.00 -1.85 -15.64
N VAL A 360 20.76 -1.47 -15.30
CA VAL A 360 19.60 -2.35 -15.46
C VAL A 360 19.30 -2.62 -16.93
N ASP A 361 19.36 -1.57 -17.78
CA ASP A 361 19.13 -1.72 -19.23
C ASP A 361 20.10 -2.74 -19.85
N SER A 362 21.40 -2.67 -19.53
CA SER A 362 22.40 -3.60 -20.05
C SER A 362 22.19 -5.01 -19.49
N ALA A 363 22.00 -5.14 -18.16
CA ALA A 363 21.77 -6.42 -17.50
C ALA A 363 20.59 -7.18 -18.11
N VAL A 364 19.45 -6.50 -18.22
CA VAL A 364 18.22 -7.11 -18.74
C VAL A 364 18.32 -7.39 -20.25
N SER A 365 18.87 -6.49 -21.05
CA SER A 365 18.98 -6.70 -22.49
C SER A 365 19.85 -7.89 -22.84
N GLU A 366 21.01 -8.02 -22.21
CA GLU A 366 21.95 -9.11 -22.49
C GLU A 366 21.36 -10.47 -22.07
N ALA A 367 20.84 -10.55 -20.84
CA ALA A 367 20.29 -11.80 -20.34
C ALA A 367 19.01 -12.22 -21.09
N LEU A 368 18.12 -11.27 -21.37
CA LEU A 368 16.89 -11.56 -22.10
C LEU A 368 17.18 -11.97 -23.55
N GLN A 369 18.18 -11.37 -24.21
CA GLN A 369 18.57 -11.76 -25.56
C GLN A 369 19.01 -13.23 -25.59
N ILE A 370 19.88 -13.65 -24.67
CA ILE A 370 20.35 -15.05 -24.55
C ILE A 370 19.15 -15.96 -24.30
N TRP A 371 18.28 -15.60 -23.36
CA TRP A 371 17.11 -16.41 -23.03
C TRP A 371 16.17 -16.62 -24.24
N LEU A 372 15.91 -15.55 -25.02
CA LEU A 372 15.05 -15.62 -26.22
C LEU A 372 15.65 -16.53 -27.31
N GLU A 373 16.96 -16.56 -27.44
CA GLU A 373 17.66 -17.45 -28.39
C GLU A 373 17.63 -18.93 -27.94
N GLU A 374 17.72 -19.16 -26.63
CA GLU A 374 17.66 -20.51 -26.03
C GLU A 374 16.24 -21.07 -25.94
N HIS A 375 15.19 -20.19 -25.85
CA HIS A 375 13.79 -20.57 -25.66
C HIS A 375 12.88 -20.08 -26.81
N PRO A 376 13.12 -20.53 -28.07
CA PRO A 376 12.41 -19.98 -29.23
C PRO A 376 10.90 -20.29 -29.26
N LYS A 377 10.43 -21.30 -28.53
CA LYS A 377 9.00 -21.63 -28.41
C LYS A 377 8.30 -20.63 -27.54
N GLU A 378 8.83 -20.39 -26.34
CA GLU A 378 8.34 -19.45 -25.36
C GLU A 378 8.42 -18.01 -25.89
N ALA A 379 9.52 -17.67 -26.58
CA ALA A 379 9.69 -16.39 -27.24
C ALA A 379 8.60 -16.11 -28.29
N LYS A 380 8.21 -17.13 -29.08
CA LYS A 380 7.09 -17.01 -30.03
C LYS A 380 5.75 -16.81 -29.32
N ILE A 381 5.51 -17.44 -28.19
CA ILE A 381 4.29 -17.28 -27.39
C ILE A 381 4.22 -15.84 -26.87
N ILE A 382 5.32 -15.33 -26.30
CA ILE A 382 5.39 -13.95 -25.79
C ILE A 382 5.15 -12.94 -26.92
N VAL A 383 5.85 -13.07 -28.06
CA VAL A 383 5.62 -12.16 -29.20
C VAL A 383 4.20 -12.28 -29.75
N GLY A 384 3.62 -13.49 -29.74
CA GLY A 384 2.20 -13.70 -30.09
C GLY A 384 1.26 -12.90 -29.19
N LYS A 385 1.51 -12.91 -27.88
CA LYS A 385 0.76 -12.09 -26.90
C LYS A 385 0.91 -10.60 -27.21
N VAL A 386 2.11 -10.13 -27.49
CA VAL A 386 2.39 -8.72 -27.87
C VAL A 386 1.60 -8.30 -29.12
N ILE A 387 1.54 -9.16 -30.12
CA ILE A 387 0.75 -8.90 -31.35
C ILE A 387 -0.74 -8.78 -31.03
N LEU A 388 -1.27 -9.67 -30.18
CA LEU A 388 -2.67 -9.62 -29.74
C LEU A 388 -2.95 -8.33 -28.95
N ALA A 389 -2.04 -7.93 -28.07
CA ALA A 389 -2.13 -6.66 -27.31
C ALA A 389 -2.17 -5.45 -28.26
N ALA A 390 -1.26 -5.38 -29.24
CA ALA A 390 -1.26 -4.31 -30.24
C ALA A 390 -2.57 -4.24 -31.04
N GLN A 391 -3.13 -5.39 -31.43
CA GLN A 391 -4.42 -5.47 -32.12
C GLN A 391 -5.58 -4.99 -31.23
N ALA A 392 -5.59 -5.42 -29.97
CA ALA A 392 -6.60 -5.01 -29.00
C ALA A 392 -6.54 -3.49 -28.73
N ARG A 393 -5.34 -2.93 -28.52
CA ARG A 393 -5.11 -1.50 -28.34
C ARG A 393 -5.57 -0.68 -29.56
N HIS A 394 -5.25 -1.14 -30.77
CA HIS A 394 -5.70 -0.48 -31.98
C HIS A 394 -7.23 -0.49 -32.12
N ALA A 395 -7.86 -1.62 -31.78
CA ALA A 395 -9.33 -1.72 -31.76
C ALA A 395 -9.95 -0.77 -30.72
N ALA A 396 -9.36 -0.72 -29.50
CA ALA A 396 -9.79 0.18 -28.44
C ALA A 396 -9.65 1.66 -28.85
N ARG A 397 -8.53 2.03 -29.47
CA ARG A 397 -8.33 3.39 -29.99
C ARG A 397 -9.38 3.77 -31.04
N LYS A 398 -9.66 2.88 -31.99
CA LYS A 398 -10.69 3.11 -33.01
C LYS A 398 -12.10 3.25 -32.40
N ALA A 399 -12.42 2.44 -31.40
CA ALA A 399 -13.68 2.55 -30.66
C ALA A 399 -13.76 3.91 -29.93
N ARG A 400 -12.68 4.32 -29.26
CA ARG A 400 -12.58 5.62 -28.58
C ARG A 400 -12.76 6.82 -29.52
N GLU A 401 -12.10 6.80 -30.69
CA GLU A 401 -12.26 7.83 -31.71
C GLU A 401 -13.70 7.94 -32.24
N MET A 402 -14.39 6.80 -32.43
CA MET A 402 -15.79 6.79 -32.83
C MET A 402 -16.72 7.39 -31.77
N VAL A 403 -16.46 7.13 -30.48
CA VAL A 403 -17.22 7.71 -29.36
C VAL A 403 -16.97 9.21 -29.26
N GLN A 404 -15.72 9.65 -29.40
CA GLN A 404 -15.38 11.09 -29.38
C GLN A 404 -16.04 11.85 -30.52
N ARG A 405 -16.07 11.30 -31.74
CA ARG A 405 -16.78 11.92 -32.88
C ARG A 405 -18.28 12.05 -32.63
N LYS A 406 -18.88 11.08 -31.96
CA LYS A 406 -20.33 11.16 -31.58
C LYS A 406 -20.56 12.22 -30.50
N ASN A 407 -19.66 12.40 -29.54
CA ASN A 407 -19.79 13.39 -28.46
C ASN A 407 -19.56 14.83 -28.97
N VAL A 408 -18.69 15.03 -29.95
CA VAL A 408 -18.46 16.36 -30.56
C VAL A 408 -19.71 16.83 -31.36
N LEU A 409 -20.47 15.89 -31.90
CA LEU A 409 -21.76 16.18 -32.60
C LEU A 409 -22.96 16.31 -31.65
N GLY A 410 -22.83 15.82 -30.39
CA GLY A 410 -23.90 15.78 -29.38
C GLY A 410 -23.78 16.80 -28.22
N GLY A 411 -22.84 17.76 -28.28
CA GLY A 411 -22.62 18.75 -27.23
C GLY A 411 -22.00 18.09 -25.98
N GLY A 412 -20.67 18.14 -25.83
CA GLY A 412 -19.90 17.53 -24.74
C GLY A 412 -20.28 18.05 -23.35
N GLY A 413 -21.41 17.58 -22.81
CA GLY A 413 -21.90 17.88 -21.48
C GLY A 413 -21.52 16.79 -20.47
N LEU A 414 -21.60 17.13 -19.19
CA LEU A 414 -21.50 16.21 -18.07
C LEU A 414 -22.57 15.10 -18.18
N PRO A 415 -22.34 13.91 -17.57
CA PRO A 415 -23.33 12.84 -17.62
C PRO A 415 -24.70 13.34 -17.14
N GLY A 416 -25.76 13.06 -17.89
CA GLY A 416 -27.12 13.53 -17.55
C GLY A 416 -27.63 13.04 -16.18
N LYS A 417 -27.01 12.01 -15.63
CA LYS A 417 -27.28 11.50 -14.29
C LYS A 417 -26.54 12.24 -13.17
N LEU A 418 -25.46 12.95 -13.48
CA LEU A 418 -24.68 13.68 -12.49
C LEU A 418 -25.48 14.87 -11.95
N ALA A 419 -25.68 14.90 -10.65
CA ALA A 419 -26.10 16.11 -9.96
C ALA A 419 -24.85 16.81 -9.45
N ASP A 420 -24.34 17.76 -10.22
CA ASP A 420 -23.10 18.48 -9.93
C ASP A 420 -23.23 19.47 -8.79
N CYS A 421 -22.10 19.89 -8.23
CA CYS A 421 -22.03 20.98 -7.23
C CYS A 421 -21.77 22.34 -7.90
N ALA A 422 -22.01 23.41 -7.16
CA ALA A 422 -21.88 24.77 -7.65
C ALA A 422 -20.42 25.26 -7.61
N ASN A 423 -19.62 24.79 -6.65
CA ASN A 423 -18.23 25.16 -6.48
C ASN A 423 -17.35 24.52 -7.57
N SER A 424 -16.34 25.23 -8.02
CA SER A 424 -15.39 24.77 -9.04
C SER A 424 -13.98 24.45 -8.49
N ASP A 425 -13.74 24.66 -7.19
CA ASP A 425 -12.46 24.32 -6.57
C ASP A 425 -12.43 22.82 -6.22
N PRO A 426 -11.60 22.01 -6.92
CA PRO A 426 -11.54 20.56 -6.68
C PRO A 426 -11.17 20.20 -5.24
N THR A 427 -10.43 21.06 -4.51
CA THR A 427 -9.94 20.79 -3.16
C THR A 427 -11.05 20.75 -2.12
N VAL A 428 -12.16 21.45 -2.40
CA VAL A 428 -13.35 21.50 -1.53
C VAL A 428 -14.43 20.56 -2.02
N CYS A 429 -14.47 20.26 -3.34
CA CYS A 429 -15.55 19.50 -3.96
C CYS A 429 -15.43 17.99 -3.70
N GLU A 430 -16.59 17.36 -3.50
CA GLU A 430 -16.76 15.94 -3.21
C GLU A 430 -17.68 15.30 -4.24
N LEU A 431 -17.30 14.12 -4.75
CA LEU A 431 -18.15 13.29 -5.61
C LEU A 431 -18.57 12.04 -4.87
N TYR A 432 -19.88 11.83 -4.71
CA TYR A 432 -20.44 10.58 -4.22
C TYR A 432 -20.82 9.68 -5.39
N LEU A 433 -20.23 8.48 -5.43
CA LEU A 433 -20.64 7.37 -6.29
C LEU A 433 -21.67 6.55 -5.53
N VAL A 434 -22.94 6.67 -5.88
CA VAL A 434 -24.06 6.12 -5.10
C VAL A 434 -24.67 4.93 -5.81
N GLU A 435 -24.93 3.85 -5.09
CA GLU A 435 -25.60 2.68 -5.61
C GLU A 435 -27.09 2.95 -5.85
N GLY A 436 -27.50 2.80 -7.09
CA GLY A 436 -28.90 2.85 -7.52
C GLY A 436 -29.51 4.25 -7.59
N ASP A 437 -30.62 4.33 -8.33
CA ASP A 437 -31.35 5.59 -8.53
C ASP A 437 -32.15 6.02 -7.29
N SER A 438 -32.58 5.08 -6.43
CA SER A 438 -33.36 5.37 -5.21
C SER A 438 -32.50 6.09 -4.19
N ALA A 439 -31.38 5.49 -3.78
CA ALA A 439 -30.42 6.12 -2.86
C ALA A 439 -29.82 7.40 -3.48
N GLY A 440 -29.55 7.39 -4.79
CA GLY A 440 -29.12 8.57 -5.54
C GLY A 440 -30.12 9.71 -5.47
N GLY A 441 -31.42 9.43 -5.46
CA GLY A 441 -32.50 10.40 -5.30
C GLY A 441 -32.49 11.06 -3.92
N SER A 442 -32.41 10.26 -2.86
CA SER A 442 -32.29 10.76 -1.46
C SER A 442 -31.00 11.57 -1.28
N ALA A 443 -29.87 11.09 -1.80
CA ALA A 443 -28.60 11.81 -1.72
C ALA A 443 -28.63 13.15 -2.47
N LYS A 444 -29.24 13.22 -3.66
CA LYS A 444 -29.41 14.46 -4.43
C LYS A 444 -30.23 15.50 -3.68
N GLN A 445 -31.23 15.09 -2.89
CA GLN A 445 -32.05 15.98 -2.09
C GLN A 445 -31.37 16.41 -0.80
N GLY A 446 -30.64 15.49 -0.13
CA GLY A 446 -30.01 15.73 1.17
C GLY A 446 -28.66 16.43 1.10
N ARG A 447 -27.97 16.41 -0.06
CA ARG A 447 -26.61 16.95 -0.18
C ARG A 447 -26.47 18.46 0.02
N ASP A 448 -25.33 18.91 0.39
CA ASP A 448 -24.95 20.31 0.19
C ASP A 448 -24.62 20.56 -1.28
N ARG A 449 -25.41 21.42 -1.93
CA ARG A 449 -25.30 21.71 -3.36
C ARG A 449 -24.10 22.56 -3.73
N ASP A 450 -23.47 23.20 -2.76
CA ASP A 450 -22.29 24.03 -3.01
C ASP A 450 -21.09 23.16 -3.38
N PHE A 451 -20.78 22.13 -2.60
CA PHE A 451 -19.55 21.36 -2.77
C PHE A 451 -19.75 19.84 -2.98
N GLN A 452 -20.97 19.31 -2.87
CA GLN A 452 -21.24 17.87 -3.03
C GLN A 452 -21.93 17.56 -4.35
N ALA A 453 -21.33 16.69 -5.15
CA ALA A 453 -21.89 16.13 -6.38
C ALA A 453 -22.31 14.67 -6.18
N ILE A 454 -23.38 14.24 -6.85
CA ILE A 454 -23.93 12.87 -6.77
C ILE A 454 -23.97 12.25 -8.15
N LEU A 455 -23.34 11.09 -8.31
CA LEU A 455 -23.43 10.24 -9.49
C LEU A 455 -24.05 8.88 -9.11
N PRO A 456 -25.33 8.64 -9.43
CA PRO A 456 -25.93 7.32 -9.26
C PRO A 456 -25.39 6.32 -10.28
N LEU A 457 -25.07 5.11 -9.83
CA LEU A 457 -24.62 4.01 -10.65
C LEU A 457 -25.75 2.99 -10.82
N LYS A 458 -25.95 2.49 -12.03
CA LYS A 458 -26.96 1.45 -12.32
C LYS A 458 -26.43 0.04 -12.02
N GLY A 459 -26.40 -0.32 -10.73
CA GLY A 459 -26.00 -1.65 -10.30
C GLY A 459 -24.50 -1.95 -10.52
N LYS A 460 -24.19 -3.22 -10.77
CA LYS A 460 -22.82 -3.72 -10.89
C LYS A 460 -22.15 -3.20 -12.16
N ILE A 461 -21.06 -2.48 -12.01
CA ILE A 461 -20.22 -2.04 -13.15
C ILE A 461 -19.44 -3.23 -13.73
N LEU A 462 -18.86 -3.05 -14.91
CA LEU A 462 -18.02 -4.05 -15.55
C LEU A 462 -16.83 -4.45 -14.63
N ASN A 463 -16.62 -5.75 -14.46
CA ASN A 463 -15.41 -6.24 -13.80
C ASN A 463 -14.19 -6.04 -14.73
N VAL A 464 -13.38 -5.04 -14.45
CA VAL A 464 -12.24 -4.66 -15.29
C VAL A 464 -11.05 -5.61 -15.15
N GLU A 465 -11.03 -6.47 -14.13
CA GLU A 465 -10.01 -7.52 -13.99
C GLU A 465 -10.12 -8.57 -15.12
N LYS A 466 -11.34 -8.84 -15.59
CA LYS A 466 -11.64 -9.84 -16.61
C LYS A 466 -11.89 -9.25 -18.01
N ALA A 467 -11.96 -7.94 -18.12
CA ALA A 467 -12.40 -7.30 -19.34
C ALA A 467 -11.26 -6.78 -20.19
N HIS A 468 -11.33 -7.01 -21.50
CA HIS A 468 -10.47 -6.32 -22.45
C HIS A 468 -10.66 -4.81 -22.37
N GLU A 469 -9.58 -4.05 -22.55
CA GLU A 469 -9.55 -2.58 -22.43
C GLU A 469 -10.65 -1.89 -23.27
N HIS A 470 -10.91 -2.34 -24.51
CA HIS A 470 -11.96 -1.75 -25.36
C HIS A 470 -13.36 -1.82 -24.73
N LYS A 471 -13.68 -2.91 -23.99
CA LYS A 471 -14.97 -3.06 -23.31
C LYS A 471 -15.12 -2.09 -22.14
N ILE A 472 -14.02 -1.69 -21.52
CA ILE A 472 -14.01 -0.71 -20.42
C ILE A 472 -14.46 0.64 -20.95
N TYR A 473 -13.94 1.06 -22.11
CA TYR A 473 -14.35 2.31 -22.76
C TYR A 473 -15.75 2.24 -23.40
N ASP A 474 -16.29 1.05 -23.65
CA ASP A 474 -17.65 0.89 -24.14
C ASP A 474 -18.69 0.88 -23.02
N ASN A 475 -18.27 0.58 -21.77
CA ASN A 475 -19.18 0.54 -20.63
C ASN A 475 -19.67 1.95 -20.25
N GLU A 476 -20.99 2.15 -20.23
CA GLU A 476 -21.61 3.46 -20.00
C GLU A 476 -21.37 3.99 -18.59
N GLU A 477 -21.41 3.14 -17.56
CA GLU A 477 -21.20 3.56 -16.18
C GLU A 477 -19.74 3.99 -15.93
N ILE A 478 -18.75 3.29 -16.52
CA ILE A 478 -17.34 3.69 -16.45
C ILE A 478 -17.12 5.01 -17.18
N LYS A 479 -17.72 5.20 -18.37
CA LYS A 479 -17.69 6.49 -19.09
C LYS A 479 -18.24 7.63 -18.23
N ASN A 480 -19.36 7.38 -17.54
CA ASN A 480 -19.98 8.37 -16.66
C ASN A 480 -19.05 8.74 -15.50
N ILE A 481 -18.36 7.76 -14.88
CA ILE A 481 -17.39 8.01 -13.81
C ILE A 481 -16.22 8.86 -14.34
N LEU A 482 -15.59 8.46 -15.45
CA LEU A 482 -14.47 9.19 -16.04
C LEU A 482 -14.85 10.62 -16.44
N THR A 483 -16.02 10.80 -17.05
CA THR A 483 -16.52 12.12 -17.47
C THR A 483 -16.86 13.00 -16.26
N ALA A 484 -17.46 12.44 -15.21
CA ALA A 484 -17.78 13.16 -13.98
C ALA A 484 -16.49 13.62 -13.27
N LEU A 485 -15.50 12.74 -13.17
CA LEU A 485 -14.19 13.07 -12.57
C LEU A 485 -13.39 14.08 -13.40
N GLY A 486 -13.65 14.18 -14.70
CA GLY A 486 -12.87 15.02 -15.61
C GLY A 486 -11.51 14.42 -16.01
N VAL A 487 -11.31 13.13 -15.76
CA VAL A 487 -10.04 12.44 -16.03
C VAL A 487 -10.10 11.62 -17.32
N LYS A 488 -8.94 11.41 -17.93
CA LYS A 488 -8.76 10.57 -19.11
C LYS A 488 -7.72 9.50 -18.80
N ILE A 489 -8.04 8.25 -19.11
CA ILE A 489 -7.10 7.14 -18.98
C ILE A 489 -6.21 7.12 -20.23
N GLY A 490 -4.88 7.12 -20.04
CA GLY A 490 -3.90 6.84 -21.08
C GLY A 490 -3.75 7.93 -22.16
N THR A 491 -3.49 9.20 -21.80
CA THR A 491 -3.35 10.30 -22.77
C THR A 491 -2.07 11.13 -22.66
N VAL A 492 -1.20 10.89 -21.69
CA VAL A 492 0.05 11.62 -21.57
C VAL A 492 1.22 10.69 -21.89
N ASN A 493 1.90 10.94 -23.00
CA ASN A 493 3.20 10.38 -23.40
C ASN A 493 3.38 8.85 -23.39
N ASP A 494 2.41 8.06 -23.89
CA ASP A 494 2.49 6.59 -23.94
C ASP A 494 2.63 5.88 -22.57
N ASP A 495 2.73 6.59 -21.46
CA ASP A 495 2.61 6.06 -20.11
C ASP A 495 1.12 6.09 -19.70
N LYS A 496 0.63 5.01 -19.08
CA LYS A 496 -0.75 4.90 -18.57
C LYS A 496 -1.00 5.82 -17.36
N GLU A 497 -0.30 6.94 -17.28
CA GLU A 497 -0.49 7.94 -16.23
C GLU A 497 -1.82 8.66 -16.41
N LEU A 498 -2.53 8.78 -15.31
CA LEU A 498 -3.79 9.49 -15.25
C LEU A 498 -3.51 11.00 -15.25
N ASP A 499 -4.05 11.72 -16.23
CA ASP A 499 -3.99 13.18 -16.22
C ASP A 499 -4.95 13.74 -15.17
N LEU A 500 -4.40 14.25 -14.09
CA LEU A 500 -5.14 14.86 -12.98
C LEU A 500 -5.35 16.36 -13.15
N SER A 501 -4.80 16.99 -14.19
CA SER A 501 -4.91 18.45 -14.40
C SER A 501 -6.35 18.96 -14.53
N SER A 502 -7.27 18.08 -14.94
CA SER A 502 -8.69 18.34 -15.09
C SER A 502 -9.56 17.67 -14.03
N LEU A 503 -8.96 17.11 -12.98
CA LEU A 503 -9.70 16.45 -11.90
C LEU A 503 -10.60 17.47 -11.19
N ARG A 504 -11.88 17.11 -11.03
CA ARG A 504 -12.92 18.01 -10.53
C ARG A 504 -13.21 17.86 -9.04
N TYR A 505 -12.80 16.76 -8.42
CA TYR A 505 -13.09 16.44 -7.02
C TYR A 505 -11.88 15.79 -6.37
N HIS A 506 -11.37 16.37 -5.29
CA HIS A 506 -10.30 15.78 -4.48
C HIS A 506 -10.84 14.86 -3.37
N LYS A 507 -12.15 14.61 -3.37
CA LYS A 507 -12.76 13.63 -2.49
C LYS A 507 -13.81 12.83 -3.26
N ILE A 508 -13.53 11.54 -3.47
CA ILE A 508 -14.37 10.63 -4.22
C ILE A 508 -14.87 9.59 -3.22
N ILE A 509 -16.15 9.60 -2.91
CA ILE A 509 -16.75 8.82 -1.83
C ILE A 509 -17.64 7.73 -2.43
N ILE A 510 -17.27 6.47 -2.22
CA ILE A 510 -18.05 5.32 -2.61
C ILE A 510 -19.13 5.09 -1.54
N MET A 511 -20.39 5.15 -1.91
CA MET A 511 -21.53 5.00 -1.01
C MET A 511 -22.47 3.93 -1.56
N THR A 512 -22.36 2.72 -1.01
CA THR A 512 -23.12 1.52 -1.39
C THR A 512 -23.94 1.01 -0.21
N ASP A 513 -24.94 0.20 -0.51
CA ASP A 513 -25.76 -0.47 0.48
C ASP A 513 -24.90 -1.37 1.41
N ALA A 514 -25.39 -1.62 2.61
CA ALA A 514 -24.68 -2.45 3.60
C ALA A 514 -24.91 -3.95 3.41
N ASP A 515 -25.33 -4.37 2.23
CA ASP A 515 -25.59 -5.76 1.86
C ASP A 515 -24.46 -6.39 1.02
N ILE A 516 -24.66 -7.63 0.60
CA ILE A 516 -23.70 -8.41 -0.20
C ILE A 516 -23.51 -7.76 -1.59
N ASP A 517 -24.58 -7.27 -2.21
CA ASP A 517 -24.53 -6.66 -3.54
C ASP A 517 -23.80 -5.31 -3.50
N GLY A 518 -24.07 -4.49 -2.48
CA GLY A 518 -23.34 -3.22 -2.26
C GLY A 518 -21.85 -3.45 -1.99
N SER A 519 -21.51 -4.49 -1.23
CA SER A 519 -20.10 -4.89 -1.02
C SER A 519 -19.43 -5.31 -2.34
N HIS A 520 -20.14 -6.01 -3.22
CA HIS A 520 -19.64 -6.39 -4.53
C HIS A 520 -19.46 -5.17 -5.44
N ILE A 521 -20.44 -4.25 -5.49
CA ILE A 521 -20.35 -3.01 -6.26
C ILE A 521 -19.16 -2.17 -5.80
N ARG A 522 -18.96 -2.02 -4.48
CA ARG A 522 -17.78 -1.35 -3.90
C ARG A 522 -16.49 -1.99 -4.36
N THR A 523 -16.41 -3.32 -4.35
CA THR A 523 -15.21 -4.04 -4.80
C THR A 523 -14.95 -3.83 -6.29
N LEU A 524 -15.97 -3.83 -7.14
CA LEU A 524 -15.83 -3.53 -8.57
C LEU A 524 -15.32 -2.11 -8.82
N ILE A 525 -15.82 -1.12 -8.08
CA ILE A 525 -15.36 0.27 -8.17
C ILE A 525 -13.89 0.38 -7.71
N LEU A 526 -13.55 -0.27 -6.59
CA LEU A 526 -12.16 -0.30 -6.10
C LEU A 526 -11.22 -0.99 -7.09
N THR A 527 -11.67 -2.07 -7.76
CA THR A 527 -10.90 -2.74 -8.82
C THR A 527 -10.64 -1.77 -9.98
N LEU A 528 -11.64 -1.01 -10.41
CA LEU A 528 -11.50 0.00 -11.45
C LEU A 528 -10.48 1.07 -11.05
N PHE A 529 -10.57 1.61 -9.84
CA PHE A 529 -9.62 2.61 -9.35
C PHE A 529 -8.21 2.04 -9.22
N PHE A 530 -8.06 0.85 -8.66
CA PHE A 530 -6.74 0.23 -8.50
C PHE A 530 -6.06 -0.06 -9.84
N ARG A 531 -6.80 -0.55 -10.84
CA ARG A 531 -6.24 -0.95 -12.14
C ARG A 531 -5.99 0.23 -13.10
N TYR A 532 -6.86 1.23 -13.09
CA TYR A 532 -6.87 2.30 -14.12
C TYR A 532 -6.69 3.72 -13.58
N MET A 533 -6.87 3.92 -12.29
CA MET A 533 -6.83 5.24 -11.65
C MET A 533 -6.11 5.18 -10.30
N ARG A 534 -5.07 4.36 -10.20
CA ARG A 534 -4.34 4.07 -8.97
C ARG A 534 -3.81 5.35 -8.31
N THR A 535 -3.36 6.31 -9.09
CA THR A 535 -2.90 7.62 -8.64
C THR A 535 -3.94 8.32 -7.74
N LEU A 536 -5.25 8.17 -7.99
CA LEU A 536 -6.29 8.75 -7.12
C LEU A 536 -6.30 8.15 -5.70
N ILE A 537 -5.94 6.87 -5.58
CA ILE A 537 -5.81 6.21 -4.26
C ILE A 537 -4.52 6.68 -3.58
N GLU A 538 -3.43 6.76 -4.31
CA GLU A 538 -2.11 7.18 -3.80
C GLU A 538 -2.12 8.62 -3.30
N TYR A 539 -2.84 9.53 -3.98
CA TYR A 539 -3.06 10.91 -3.50
C TYR A 539 -4.11 11.01 -2.37
N GLY A 540 -4.72 9.89 -1.98
CA GLY A 540 -5.68 9.87 -0.87
C GLY A 540 -7.04 10.47 -1.20
N TYR A 541 -7.46 10.49 -2.46
CA TYR A 541 -8.73 11.08 -2.89
C TYR A 541 -9.92 10.11 -2.83
N VAL A 542 -9.69 8.81 -2.59
CA VAL A 542 -10.74 7.79 -2.59
C VAL A 542 -11.15 7.43 -1.16
N TYR A 543 -12.47 7.45 -0.91
CA TYR A 543 -13.06 7.16 0.40
C TYR A 543 -14.24 6.20 0.26
N ILE A 544 -14.57 5.51 1.37
CA ILE A 544 -15.76 4.69 1.53
C ILE A 544 -16.62 5.35 2.61
N ALA A 545 -17.89 5.60 2.31
CA ALA A 545 -18.86 6.05 3.30
C ALA A 545 -19.27 4.88 4.19
N LEU A 546 -19.45 5.16 5.48
CA LEU A 546 -19.89 4.19 6.48
C LEU A 546 -21.24 4.68 7.06
N PRO A 547 -22.38 4.35 6.42
CA PRO A 547 -23.71 4.67 6.95
C PRO A 547 -24.00 3.85 8.21
N PRO A 548 -24.88 4.31 9.12
CA PRO A 548 -25.29 3.53 10.27
C PRO A 548 -26.11 2.31 9.84
N LEU A 549 -25.98 1.21 10.60
CA LEU A 549 -26.73 -0.02 10.38
C LEU A 549 -28.10 0.00 11.09
N TYR A 550 -28.20 0.73 12.21
CA TYR A 550 -29.39 0.73 13.03
C TYR A 550 -29.82 2.14 13.43
N LEU A 551 -31.12 2.32 13.55
CA LEU A 551 -31.75 3.45 14.21
C LEU A 551 -32.55 2.93 15.41
N LEU A 552 -32.24 3.42 16.59
CA LEU A 552 -32.94 3.15 17.84
C LEU A 552 -33.84 4.34 18.18
N LYS A 553 -35.10 4.06 18.49
CA LYS A 553 -36.09 5.08 18.84
C LYS A 553 -36.78 4.76 20.17
N ARG A 554 -36.82 5.77 21.06
CA ARG A 554 -37.68 5.74 22.26
C ARG A 554 -38.37 7.09 22.46
N GLY A 555 -39.60 7.18 22.05
CA GLY A 555 -40.34 8.43 22.03
C GLY A 555 -39.73 9.42 21.04
N LYS A 556 -39.13 10.52 21.56
CA LYS A 556 -38.45 11.54 20.74
C LYS A 556 -36.94 11.36 20.69
N ASP A 557 -36.38 10.40 21.46
CA ASP A 557 -34.95 10.11 21.47
C ASP A 557 -34.64 9.16 20.33
N GLU A 558 -33.83 9.59 19.35
CA GLU A 558 -33.38 8.83 18.20
C GLU A 558 -31.87 8.76 18.25
N ARG A 559 -31.31 7.53 18.14
CA ARG A 559 -29.88 7.30 18.10
C ARG A 559 -29.50 6.33 16.99
N TYR A 560 -28.40 6.64 16.30
CA TYR A 560 -27.84 5.78 15.26
C TYR A 560 -26.67 4.98 15.82
N CYS A 561 -26.47 3.77 15.32
CA CYS A 561 -25.29 2.94 15.62
C CYS A 561 -24.82 2.14 14.41
N TRP A 562 -23.53 1.84 14.39
CA TRP A 562 -22.82 1.27 13.27
C TRP A 562 -22.49 -0.21 13.47
N THR A 563 -22.47 -0.68 14.72
CA THR A 563 -22.16 -2.07 15.04
C THR A 563 -23.25 -2.71 15.91
N GLU A 564 -23.28 -4.04 15.93
CA GLU A 564 -24.18 -4.79 16.77
C GLU A 564 -23.88 -4.61 18.27
N GLU A 565 -22.60 -4.42 18.59
CA GLU A 565 -22.12 -4.16 19.95
C GLU A 565 -22.64 -2.80 20.43
N GLU A 566 -22.49 -1.74 19.60
CA GLU A 566 -23.06 -0.40 19.91
C GLU A 566 -24.57 -0.46 20.07
N ARG A 567 -25.27 -1.24 19.21
CA ARG A 567 -26.70 -1.42 19.29
C ARG A 567 -27.12 -1.97 20.68
N LYS A 568 -26.44 -3.01 21.18
CA LYS A 568 -26.73 -3.61 22.48
C LYS A 568 -26.52 -2.61 23.62
N VAL A 569 -25.40 -1.89 23.62
CA VAL A 569 -25.07 -0.89 24.64
C VAL A 569 -26.10 0.24 24.63
N LEU A 570 -26.37 0.83 23.46
CA LEU A 570 -27.32 1.93 23.34
C LEU A 570 -28.76 1.51 23.65
N THR A 571 -29.16 0.27 23.29
CA THR A 571 -30.47 -0.25 23.66
C THR A 571 -30.63 -0.33 25.19
N ALA A 572 -29.62 -0.83 25.90
CA ALA A 572 -29.63 -0.91 27.36
C ALA A 572 -29.67 0.49 28.01
N GLU A 573 -28.90 1.46 27.50
CA GLU A 573 -28.91 2.84 27.96
C GLU A 573 -30.27 3.52 27.76
N MET A 574 -30.89 3.34 26.59
CA MET A 574 -32.18 3.94 26.28
C MET A 574 -33.32 3.29 27.04
N ALA A 575 -33.19 2.04 27.44
CA ALA A 575 -34.23 1.25 28.12
C ALA A 575 -34.55 1.76 29.55
N LYS A 576 -33.76 2.60 30.19
CA LYS A 576 -33.86 3.29 31.50
C LYS A 576 -34.50 2.56 32.69
N ASP A 577 -35.33 1.53 32.49
CA ASP A 577 -36.05 0.73 33.50
C ASP A 577 -36.02 -0.76 33.24
N GLY A 578 -34.99 -1.24 32.50
CA GLY A 578 -34.80 -2.68 32.19
C GLY A 578 -35.81 -3.28 31.21
N LYS A 579 -36.63 -2.44 30.51
CA LYS A 579 -37.54 -2.90 29.45
C LYS A 579 -36.96 -2.59 28.10
N GLU A 580 -36.11 -3.45 27.58
CA GLU A 580 -35.53 -3.34 26.24
C GLU A 580 -36.59 -3.28 25.14
N ASP A 581 -37.72 -3.97 25.30
CA ASP A 581 -38.87 -3.93 24.38
C ASP A 581 -39.48 -2.55 24.17
N SER A 582 -39.12 -1.55 25.01
CA SER A 582 -39.58 -0.17 24.86
C SER A 582 -38.80 0.63 23.83
N VAL A 583 -37.70 0.09 23.31
CA VAL A 583 -36.86 0.73 22.30
C VAL A 583 -37.18 0.08 20.94
N ALA A 584 -37.73 0.86 20.03
CA ALA A 584 -37.94 0.41 18.65
C ALA A 584 -36.59 0.42 17.91
N ILE A 585 -36.25 -0.72 17.32
CA ILE A 585 -35.00 -0.90 16.55
C ILE A 585 -35.38 -1.03 15.09
N GLN A 586 -34.90 -0.12 14.26
CA GLN A 586 -34.97 -0.22 12.81
C GLN A 586 -33.58 -0.54 12.27
N ARG A 587 -33.48 -1.65 11.51
CA ARG A 587 -32.27 -2.00 10.79
C ARG A 587 -32.37 -1.50 9.35
N TYR A 588 -31.34 -0.78 8.89
CA TYR A 588 -31.22 -0.37 7.49
C TYR A 588 -30.53 -1.47 6.69
N LYS A 589 -31.19 -1.95 5.63
CA LYS A 589 -30.63 -2.89 4.66
C LYS A 589 -30.00 -2.18 3.46
N GLY A 590 -30.49 -0.99 3.15
CA GLY A 590 -30.00 -0.18 2.06
C GLY A 590 -30.20 1.33 2.29
N LEU A 591 -29.38 2.12 1.62
CA LEU A 591 -29.40 3.59 1.64
C LEU A 591 -30.74 4.17 1.14
N GLY A 592 -31.45 3.43 0.28
CA GLY A 592 -32.77 3.81 -0.22
C GLY A 592 -33.87 3.82 0.83
N GLU A 593 -33.64 3.22 2.01
CA GLU A 593 -34.55 3.24 3.15
C GLU A 593 -34.42 4.52 3.98
N MET A 594 -33.34 5.28 3.78
CA MET A 594 -33.11 6.56 4.45
C MET A 594 -33.77 7.70 3.69
N ASN A 595 -34.46 8.57 4.40
CA ASN A 595 -34.90 9.83 3.83
C ASN A 595 -33.70 10.80 3.66
N PRO A 596 -33.85 11.89 2.88
CA PRO A 596 -32.76 12.83 2.61
C PRO A 596 -32.11 13.43 3.86
N GLU A 597 -32.89 13.74 4.90
CA GLU A 597 -32.42 14.32 6.16
C GLU A 597 -31.60 13.30 6.96
N GLN A 598 -32.08 12.06 7.05
CA GLN A 598 -31.35 10.98 7.71
C GLN A 598 -30.01 10.71 7.00
N LEU A 599 -30.00 10.66 5.67
CA LEU A 599 -28.78 10.44 4.90
C LEU A 599 -27.78 11.59 5.08
N TRP A 600 -28.27 12.83 5.12
CA TRP A 600 -27.44 13.99 5.42
C TRP A 600 -26.81 13.90 6.81
N THR A 601 -27.64 13.80 7.85
CA THR A 601 -27.21 13.88 9.24
C THR A 601 -26.34 12.72 9.72
N THR A 602 -26.33 11.59 9.00
CA THR A 602 -25.54 10.40 9.38
C THR A 602 -24.33 10.12 8.48
N THR A 603 -24.43 10.46 7.18
CA THR A 603 -23.51 9.93 6.17
C THR A 603 -22.89 11.00 5.28
N MET A 604 -23.53 12.16 5.12
CA MET A 604 -23.07 13.18 4.16
C MET A 604 -22.55 14.46 4.79
N ASP A 605 -23.03 14.86 5.97
CA ASP A 605 -22.57 16.07 6.67
C ASP A 605 -21.10 15.89 7.09
N PRO A 606 -20.17 16.74 6.62
CA PRO A 606 -18.75 16.66 6.95
C PRO A 606 -18.42 16.69 8.43
N ASN A 607 -19.29 17.27 9.26
CA ASN A 607 -19.05 17.44 10.69
C ASN A 607 -19.36 16.17 11.51
N VAL A 608 -20.19 15.26 10.99
CA VAL A 608 -20.69 14.10 11.75
C VAL A 608 -20.50 12.77 11.05
N ARG A 609 -20.34 12.77 9.71
CA ARG A 609 -20.19 11.54 8.92
C ARG A 609 -18.93 10.78 9.26
N THR A 610 -19.00 9.48 9.12
CA THR A 610 -17.83 8.60 9.16
C THR A 610 -17.50 8.13 7.75
N ILE A 611 -16.29 8.44 7.28
CA ILE A 611 -15.74 7.95 6.01
C ILE A 611 -14.38 7.32 6.26
N LYS A 612 -14.07 6.25 5.51
CA LYS A 612 -12.78 5.56 5.57
C LYS A 612 -11.98 5.86 4.30
N GLN A 613 -10.79 6.44 4.45
CA GLN A 613 -9.87 6.63 3.32
C GLN A 613 -9.35 5.28 2.84
N VAL A 614 -9.27 5.12 1.52
CA VAL A 614 -8.69 3.93 0.88
C VAL A 614 -7.20 4.17 0.69
N ASN A 615 -6.39 3.28 1.25
CA ASN A 615 -4.93 3.32 1.15
C ASN A 615 -4.41 2.00 0.57
N ILE A 616 -3.28 2.06 -0.13
CA ILE A 616 -2.52 0.91 -0.58
C ILE A 616 -1.31 0.78 0.36
N GLU A 617 -1.32 -0.25 1.19
CA GLU A 617 -0.21 -0.53 2.13
C GLU A 617 0.91 -1.31 1.41
N SER A 618 0.54 -2.32 0.64
CA SER A 618 1.41 -3.07 -0.28
C SER A 618 0.75 -3.17 -1.65
N ALA A 619 1.45 -2.74 -2.68
CA ALA A 619 0.95 -2.81 -4.05
C ALA A 619 0.90 -4.25 -4.57
N ALA A 620 1.87 -5.08 -4.17
CA ALA A 620 1.93 -6.48 -4.52
C ALA A 620 0.76 -7.26 -3.91
N GLU A 621 0.49 -7.04 -2.63
CA GLU A 621 -0.62 -7.69 -1.93
C GLU A 621 -1.98 -7.22 -2.46
N ALA A 622 -2.14 -5.92 -2.71
CA ALA A 622 -3.36 -5.40 -3.31
C ALA A 622 -3.61 -6.01 -4.71
N ASP A 623 -2.57 -6.13 -5.54
CA ASP A 623 -2.65 -6.80 -6.83
C ASP A 623 -3.06 -8.26 -6.68
N HIS A 624 -2.41 -8.98 -5.78
CA HIS A 624 -2.72 -10.38 -5.48
C HIS A 624 -4.19 -10.54 -5.05
N LEU A 625 -4.66 -9.73 -4.09
CA LEU A 625 -6.05 -9.78 -3.61
C LEU A 625 -7.07 -9.49 -4.70
N PHE A 626 -6.86 -8.45 -5.51
CA PHE A 626 -7.75 -8.17 -6.64
C PHE A 626 -7.76 -9.30 -7.66
N SER A 627 -6.61 -9.89 -7.97
CA SER A 627 -6.51 -11.02 -8.90
C SER A 627 -7.20 -12.27 -8.36
N VAL A 628 -7.05 -12.60 -7.06
CA VAL A 628 -7.73 -13.73 -6.43
C VAL A 628 -9.24 -13.52 -6.37
N LEU A 629 -9.68 -12.35 -5.89
CA LEU A 629 -11.10 -12.09 -5.66
C LEU A 629 -11.89 -11.83 -6.94
N MET A 630 -11.28 -11.12 -7.90
CA MET A 630 -11.94 -10.60 -9.09
C MET A 630 -11.49 -11.26 -10.39
N GLY A 631 -10.41 -12.05 -10.38
CA GLY A 631 -9.85 -12.78 -11.52
C GLY A 631 -10.69 -13.98 -11.98
N ASP A 632 -10.26 -14.67 -13.03
CA ASP A 632 -10.99 -15.79 -13.64
C ASP A 632 -10.83 -17.09 -12.85
N GLU A 633 -9.68 -17.33 -12.24
CA GLU A 633 -9.39 -18.55 -11.50
C GLU A 633 -10.27 -18.72 -10.26
N VAL A 634 -10.93 -19.88 -10.15
CA VAL A 634 -11.88 -20.18 -9.06
C VAL A 634 -11.19 -20.79 -7.85
N ALA A 635 -10.18 -21.64 -8.08
CA ALA A 635 -9.54 -22.39 -7.00
C ALA A 635 -8.86 -21.48 -5.95
N PRO A 636 -8.03 -20.49 -6.32
CA PRO A 636 -7.43 -19.56 -5.35
C PRO A 636 -8.48 -18.75 -4.57
N ARG A 637 -9.57 -18.35 -5.25
CA ARG A 637 -10.67 -17.63 -4.59
C ARG A 637 -11.40 -18.49 -3.56
N ARG A 638 -11.63 -19.77 -3.88
CA ARG A 638 -12.26 -20.72 -2.95
C ARG A 638 -11.39 -20.90 -1.72
N GLU A 639 -10.10 -21.16 -1.91
CA GLU A 639 -9.13 -21.32 -0.82
C GLU A 639 -9.09 -20.08 0.09
N PHE A 640 -9.06 -18.88 -0.51
CA PHE A 640 -9.12 -17.61 0.21
C PHE A 640 -10.39 -17.52 1.07
N ILE A 641 -11.56 -17.85 0.50
CA ILE A 641 -12.85 -17.81 1.22
C ILE A 641 -12.85 -18.81 2.37
N GLU A 642 -12.41 -20.05 2.13
CA GLU A 642 -12.37 -21.10 3.15
C GLU A 642 -11.44 -20.70 4.32
N LYS A 643 -10.25 -20.20 4.03
CA LYS A 643 -9.28 -19.73 5.03
C LYS A 643 -9.81 -18.55 5.87
N ASN A 644 -10.55 -17.64 5.25
CA ASN A 644 -11.01 -16.40 5.89
C ASN A 644 -12.47 -16.46 6.37
N ALA A 645 -13.19 -17.56 6.18
CA ALA A 645 -14.60 -17.69 6.52
C ALA A 645 -14.89 -17.40 8.01
N LYS A 646 -13.97 -17.78 8.90
CA LYS A 646 -14.09 -17.53 10.34
C LYS A 646 -14.10 -16.05 10.74
N TYR A 647 -13.53 -15.20 9.91
CA TYR A 647 -13.51 -13.73 10.13
C TYR A 647 -14.67 -13.00 9.46
N ALA A 648 -15.44 -13.71 8.62
CA ALA A 648 -16.56 -13.10 7.91
C ALA A 648 -17.72 -12.85 8.88
N LYS A 649 -18.08 -11.60 9.08
CA LYS A 649 -19.33 -11.21 9.76
C LYS A 649 -20.46 -11.38 8.74
N ILE A 650 -20.97 -12.62 8.63
CA ILE A 650 -22.09 -12.93 7.73
C ILE A 650 -23.38 -12.63 8.47
N ASP A 651 -24.22 -11.91 7.81
CA ASP A 651 -25.57 -11.62 8.25
C ASP A 651 -26.47 -12.80 7.86
N THR A 652 -26.75 -13.68 8.81
CA THR A 652 -27.64 -14.83 8.63
C THR A 652 -29.06 -14.50 9.10
#